data_8be60ab594adc4aaa7e4bd3d95c89d50
#
_entry.id   8be60ab594adc4aaa7e4bd3d95c89d50
#
_cell.length_a   1.000
_cell.length_b   1.000
_cell.length_c   1.000
_cell.angle_alpha   90.00
_cell.angle_beta   90.00
_cell.angle_gamma   90.00
#
_symmetry.space_group_name_H-M   'P 1'
#
loop_
_entity.id
_entity.type
_entity.pdbx_description
1 polymer ?
#
loop_
_entity_poly.entity_id
_entity_poly.type
_entity_poly.pdbx_seq_one_letter_code
_entity_poly.pdbx_strand_id
1 'polypeptide(L)'
;MKRIISAGLCTAFILSLAGCARQDTTPSLTAADTTDTQMGRWVESRVDLGGEQLISYPTQLADGTIVLYTGKVGEDSIEDYTRRTSTDGTNWTSEPAAFDVGDAMVTWILVAPDGEQALITYDGENAGLVLQAPDGTKTVVEDDTVKQGINPITAVFQGDKLDFVSNGDTVDFVQVSLTDGSVTTAALPQDLAYSLDSLTTVGNQLVYLSFDNNTGDIILNALDPATGASTELLNPVPNATSSQALTGDADGAAYYACTDGIYRLAPGGTLPEQVVPAEGTAMSISSNYPLSLLRTAAEDFMVLLFGDSGGNGDLYFYHYDETLPTHADTTLTVWSLADSATARLAVNAYKKANPEVDVTFETAVQTDTDDVSAAINDALTQLNTELLAGEGPDVLLLDRVDYTTYINKGMLADMSDTVPLDALQSNIIDPFMTDGRAYVLPARFIVPALCGDAGTLDGLTDLNDLQDAVLAAAPRPDTEQYSDEYYTALPDDQKYALALASGVDFANLLLPSSANALLHDGALDADALTKIFTFVKTTADYYGMADYINTEMNGASSQSYDNADIVTIDAQQDEYSTCSRAKFGWMDVATPYAVIAMARTNDIFDADAEAVPVDMIPMPGLTQGAYNPQVLVGVNANSKNPDAAKGLAAAFFGTDVQSQYCSDGTTVRADCLREKLDAVKATVSGAKTGKVTGAYVGDLDAFYANCTTPVLFPVMLQQSFINHAQAIIDGSEDVAAAVAGVQSDLALYLAEQK
;
A
#
# COMPACT_ATOMS: atom_id res chain seq x y z
N MET A 1 29.38 30.18 45.30
CA MET A 1 30.34 29.53 44.38
C MET A 1 29.67 28.96 43.13
N LYS A 2 28.45 29.35 42.74
CA LYS A 2 27.74 28.87 41.51
C LYS A 2 27.50 29.97 40.47
N ARG A 3 28.14 31.14 40.59
CA ARG A 3 27.96 32.28 39.66
C ARG A 3 29.23 32.70 38.92
N ILE A 4 30.34 31.97 39.05
CA ILE A 4 31.61 32.30 38.39
C ILE A 4 31.97 31.33 37.27
N ILE A 5 31.25 30.19 37.10
CA ILE A 5 31.54 29.19 36.04
C ILE A 5 30.77 29.50 34.74
N SER A 6 29.68 30.31 34.80
CA SER A 6 28.90 30.65 33.59
C SER A 6 29.51 31.77 32.73
N ALA A 7 30.45 32.55 33.27
CA ALA A 7 31.07 33.66 32.52
C ALA A 7 32.35 33.23 31.74
N GLY A 8 32.91 32.08 32.08
CA GLY A 8 34.12 31.55 31.40
C GLY A 8 33.87 30.81 30.13
N LEU A 9 32.64 30.23 29.94
CA LEU A 9 32.31 29.48 28.71
C LEU A 9 31.82 30.38 27.57
N CYS A 10 31.23 31.53 27.87
CA CYS A 10 30.80 32.46 26.81
C CYS A 10 31.95 33.25 26.18
N THR A 11 33.09 33.41 26.89
CA THR A 11 34.23 34.12 26.33
C THR A 11 35.14 33.25 25.45
N ALA A 12 35.08 31.95 25.61
CA ALA A 12 35.82 31.02 24.71
C ALA A 12 35.14 30.81 23.37
N PHE A 13 33.82 31.00 23.26
CA PHE A 13 33.07 30.88 22.02
C PHE A 13 33.13 32.14 21.11
N ILE A 14 33.41 33.32 21.71
CA ILE A 14 33.51 34.57 20.94
C ILE A 14 34.91 34.77 20.37
N LEU A 15 35.94 34.08 20.89
CA LEU A 15 37.31 34.14 20.36
C LEU A 15 37.61 33.16 19.23
N SER A 16 36.72 32.19 18.97
CA SER A 16 36.85 31.28 17.82
C SER A 16 36.20 31.80 16.52
N LEU A 17 35.43 32.89 16.60
CA LEU A 17 34.79 33.52 15.43
C LEU A 17 35.57 34.70 14.86
N ALA A 18 36.69 35.11 15.47
CA ALA A 18 37.51 36.23 15.00
C ALA A 18 38.76 35.81 14.20
N GLY A 19 38.87 34.52 13.82
CA GLY A 19 40.04 33.94 13.14
C GLY A 19 39.92 33.71 11.62
N CYS A 20 38.78 33.99 10.99
CA CYS A 20 38.58 33.78 9.56
C CYS A 20 38.23 35.07 8.81
N ALA A 21 39.01 36.14 9.00
CA ALA A 21 39.03 37.27 8.08
C ALA A 21 40.42 37.35 7.48
N ARG A 22 40.65 36.59 6.42
CA ARG A 22 41.85 36.81 5.60
C ARG A 22 41.60 36.46 4.14
N GLN A 23 41.61 37.54 3.38
CA GLN A 23 41.97 37.68 1.99
C GLN A 23 41.11 36.99 0.93
N ASP A 24 40.33 37.86 0.29
CA ASP A 24 39.96 37.74 -1.10
C ASP A 24 41.20 37.48 -1.98
N THR A 25 41.34 36.24 -2.36
CA THR A 25 41.83 35.84 -3.67
C THR A 25 40.80 34.82 -4.17
N THR A 26 39.79 35.34 -4.83
CA THR A 26 38.96 34.57 -5.74
C THR A 26 39.91 34.00 -6.80
N PRO A 27 40.16 32.69 -6.85
CA PRO A 27 40.50 32.09 -8.13
C PRO A 27 39.19 32.18 -8.90
N SER A 28 39.18 32.95 -9.96
CA SER A 28 38.29 32.75 -11.07
C SER A 28 38.49 31.31 -11.49
N LEU A 29 37.60 30.42 -10.97
CA LEU A 29 37.31 29.16 -11.60
C LEU A 29 36.65 29.55 -12.92
N THR A 30 37.47 29.77 -13.97
CA THR A 30 37.02 29.48 -15.30
C THR A 30 36.38 28.11 -15.21
N ALA A 31 35.08 28.07 -15.46
CA ALA A 31 34.39 26.83 -15.72
C ALA A 31 35.21 26.11 -16.78
N ALA A 32 35.98 25.13 -16.37
CA ALA A 32 36.43 24.10 -17.28
C ALA A 32 35.12 23.37 -17.64
N ASP A 33 34.70 23.56 -18.89
CA ASP A 33 33.83 22.60 -19.57
C ASP A 33 34.55 21.23 -19.54
N THR A 34 34.38 20.52 -18.46
CA THR A 34 34.53 19.08 -18.42
C THR A 34 33.14 18.54 -18.15
N THR A 35 32.41 18.36 -19.24
CA THR A 35 31.33 17.40 -19.33
C THR A 35 31.94 16.00 -19.20
N ASP A 36 32.50 15.67 -18.04
CA ASP A 36 32.76 14.30 -17.62
C ASP A 36 31.43 13.84 -17.02
N THR A 37 30.48 13.49 -17.90
CA THR A 37 29.23 12.86 -17.51
C THR A 37 29.61 11.55 -16.85
N GLN A 38 29.44 11.45 -15.53
CA GLN A 38 29.58 10.16 -14.86
C GLN A 38 28.59 9.20 -15.50
N MET A 39 29.07 8.02 -15.86
CA MET A 39 28.28 7.00 -16.56
C MET A 39 28.00 5.84 -15.61
N GLY A 40 26.86 5.21 -15.83
CA GLY A 40 26.39 4.05 -15.10
C GLY A 40 25.24 4.35 -14.13
N ARG A 41 24.15 3.63 -14.30
CA ARG A 41 23.01 3.63 -13.37
C ARG A 41 22.27 2.31 -13.41
N TRP A 42 21.50 2.04 -12.36
CA TRP A 42 20.59 0.91 -12.30
C TRP A 42 19.36 1.16 -13.17
N VAL A 43 18.93 0.13 -13.90
CA VAL A 43 17.74 0.11 -14.75
C VAL A 43 16.84 -1.02 -14.27
N GLU A 44 15.58 -0.68 -14.01
CA GLU A 44 14.54 -1.64 -13.66
C GLU A 44 13.78 -2.11 -14.90
N SER A 45 13.47 -3.39 -14.98
CA SER A 45 12.53 -3.94 -15.95
C SER A 45 11.63 -4.99 -15.30
N ARG A 46 10.32 -4.91 -15.56
CA ARG A 46 9.35 -5.91 -15.10
C ARG A 46 9.41 -7.12 -16.03
N VAL A 47 9.41 -8.31 -15.43
CA VAL A 47 9.33 -9.58 -16.18
C VAL A 47 7.87 -9.87 -16.52
N ASP A 48 7.56 -10.01 -17.81
CA ASP A 48 6.21 -10.36 -18.26
C ASP A 48 5.95 -11.85 -18.08
N LEU A 49 5.07 -12.19 -17.15
CA LEU A 49 4.64 -13.57 -16.87
C LEU A 49 3.42 -14.01 -17.72
N GLY A 50 2.90 -13.14 -18.60
CA GLY A 50 1.78 -13.47 -19.48
C GLY A 50 0.47 -13.76 -18.77
N GLY A 51 0.27 -13.23 -17.56
CA GLY A 51 -0.90 -13.46 -16.71
C GLY A 51 -0.90 -14.81 -15.98
N GLU A 52 0.21 -15.57 -16.03
CA GLU A 52 0.38 -16.80 -15.26
C GLU A 52 0.90 -16.49 -13.85
N GLN A 53 0.53 -17.33 -12.89
CA GLN A 53 0.99 -17.25 -11.50
C GLN A 53 2.41 -17.78 -11.36
N LEU A 54 3.26 -17.10 -10.61
CA LEU A 54 4.57 -17.61 -10.21
C LEU A 54 4.39 -18.75 -9.19
N ILE A 55 5.05 -19.88 -9.44
CA ILE A 55 5.06 -21.07 -8.56
C ILE A 55 6.47 -21.52 -8.19
N SER A 56 7.46 -20.67 -8.44
CA SER A 56 8.82 -20.82 -7.94
C SER A 56 9.47 -19.46 -7.78
N TYR A 57 10.43 -19.33 -6.90
CA TYR A 57 11.34 -18.19 -6.94
C TYR A 57 12.32 -18.31 -8.14
N PRO A 58 12.76 -17.18 -8.72
CA PRO A 58 13.80 -17.21 -9.73
C PRO A 58 15.10 -17.78 -9.13
N THR A 59 15.72 -18.70 -9.83
CA THR A 59 16.96 -19.33 -9.41
C THR A 59 17.96 -19.31 -10.56
N GLN A 60 19.23 -18.99 -10.29
CA GLN A 60 20.28 -19.11 -11.29
C GLN A 60 20.95 -20.47 -11.19
N LEU A 61 20.93 -21.21 -12.29
CA LEU A 61 21.62 -22.50 -12.43
C LEU A 61 23.13 -22.30 -12.55
N ALA A 62 23.89 -23.37 -12.31
CA ALA A 62 25.35 -23.35 -12.36
C ALA A 62 25.93 -22.98 -13.75
N ASP A 63 25.15 -23.11 -14.81
CA ASP A 63 25.52 -22.69 -16.16
C ASP A 63 25.22 -21.21 -16.46
N GLY A 64 24.67 -20.48 -15.47
CA GLY A 64 24.28 -19.08 -15.59
C GLY A 64 22.84 -18.84 -16.04
N THR A 65 22.11 -19.88 -16.42
CA THR A 65 20.71 -19.77 -16.83
C THR A 65 19.84 -19.45 -15.62
N ILE A 66 18.99 -18.41 -15.71
CA ILE A 66 17.97 -18.13 -14.73
C ILE A 66 16.72 -18.95 -15.10
N VAL A 67 16.15 -19.64 -14.12
CA VAL A 67 14.95 -20.46 -14.30
C VAL A 67 13.88 -20.03 -13.29
N LEU A 68 12.62 -20.06 -13.73
CA LEU A 68 11.44 -19.96 -12.88
C LEU A 68 10.30 -20.78 -13.49
N TYR A 69 9.30 -21.07 -12.68
CA TYR A 69 8.10 -21.78 -13.08
C TYR A 69 6.86 -20.95 -12.82
N THR A 70 5.91 -21.03 -13.75
CA THR A 70 4.61 -20.39 -13.67
C THR A 70 3.51 -21.41 -13.95
N GLY A 71 2.29 -21.11 -13.56
CA GLY A 71 1.13 -21.90 -13.89
C GLY A 71 -0.11 -21.03 -14.04
N LYS A 72 -1.13 -21.54 -14.73
CA LYS A 72 -2.43 -20.88 -14.81
C LYS A 72 -3.28 -21.27 -13.62
N VAL A 73 -3.91 -20.29 -13.01
CA VAL A 73 -4.88 -20.51 -11.95
C VAL A 73 -6.18 -21.01 -12.61
N GLY A 74 -6.54 -22.27 -12.35
CA GLY A 74 -7.84 -22.85 -12.67
C GLY A 74 -8.86 -22.59 -11.55
N GLU A 75 -10.03 -23.21 -11.66
CA GLU A 75 -11.14 -23.01 -10.71
C GLU A 75 -10.77 -23.54 -9.30
N ASP A 76 -10.07 -24.67 -9.20
CA ASP A 76 -9.65 -25.31 -7.93
C ASP A 76 -8.19 -25.77 -7.94
N SER A 77 -7.40 -25.44 -8.97
CA SER A 77 -6.06 -25.99 -9.16
C SER A 77 -5.17 -25.03 -9.96
N ILE A 78 -3.86 -25.25 -9.86
CA ILE A 78 -2.90 -24.66 -10.80
C ILE A 78 -2.75 -25.64 -11.97
N GLU A 79 -2.95 -25.12 -13.16
CA GLU A 79 -2.92 -25.89 -14.41
C GLU A 79 -1.87 -25.33 -15.38
N ASP A 80 -1.58 -26.06 -16.45
CA ASP A 80 -0.71 -25.61 -17.53
C ASP A 80 0.62 -25.03 -17.05
N TYR A 81 1.40 -25.85 -16.34
CA TYR A 81 2.71 -25.42 -15.83
C TYR A 81 3.66 -25.04 -16.98
N THR A 82 4.36 -23.93 -16.80
CA THR A 82 5.32 -23.38 -17.76
C THR A 82 6.68 -23.23 -17.10
N ARG A 83 7.72 -23.78 -17.71
CA ARG A 83 9.12 -23.50 -17.36
C ARG A 83 9.60 -22.32 -18.18
N ARG A 84 10.15 -21.30 -17.51
CA ARG A 84 10.70 -20.10 -18.15
C ARG A 84 12.18 -20.01 -17.88
N THR A 85 12.96 -19.66 -18.89
CA THR A 85 14.42 -19.52 -18.79
C THR A 85 14.90 -18.24 -19.45
N SER A 86 15.93 -17.64 -18.86
CA SER A 86 16.65 -16.49 -19.40
C SER A 86 18.14 -16.58 -19.10
N THR A 87 18.97 -16.02 -19.96
CA THR A 87 20.41 -15.86 -19.72
C THR A 87 20.81 -14.42 -19.39
N ASP A 88 19.88 -13.48 -19.52
CA ASP A 88 20.12 -12.04 -19.35
C ASP A 88 19.08 -11.34 -18.46
N GLY A 89 18.14 -12.09 -17.88
CA GLY A 89 17.08 -11.56 -17.01
C GLY A 89 15.94 -10.82 -17.73
N THR A 90 16.12 -10.47 -19.00
CA THR A 90 15.16 -9.66 -19.78
C THR A 90 14.47 -10.45 -20.89
N ASN A 91 15.21 -11.29 -21.59
CA ASN A 91 14.69 -12.12 -22.69
C ASN A 91 14.37 -13.53 -22.19
N TRP A 92 13.09 -13.90 -22.19
CA TRP A 92 12.62 -15.17 -21.64
C TRP A 92 12.13 -16.11 -22.74
N THR A 93 12.49 -17.38 -22.59
CA THR A 93 11.92 -18.48 -23.35
C THR A 93 11.02 -19.31 -22.45
N SER A 94 9.89 -19.77 -22.98
CA SER A 94 8.87 -20.52 -22.25
C SER A 94 8.65 -21.88 -22.90
N GLU A 95 8.56 -22.93 -22.09
CA GLU A 95 8.23 -24.28 -22.52
C GLU A 95 7.25 -24.93 -21.55
N PRO A 96 6.32 -25.77 -22.00
CA PRO A 96 5.43 -26.49 -21.10
C PRO A 96 6.23 -27.35 -20.12
N ALA A 97 5.84 -27.35 -18.85
CA ALA A 97 6.37 -28.24 -17.83
C ALA A 97 5.28 -29.23 -17.41
N ALA A 98 5.69 -30.46 -17.10
CA ALA A 98 4.80 -31.50 -16.62
C ALA A 98 5.46 -32.20 -15.43
N PHE A 99 4.69 -32.38 -14.36
CA PHE A 99 5.11 -33.05 -13.14
C PHE A 99 4.25 -34.30 -12.94
N ASP A 100 4.91 -35.42 -12.76
CA ASP A 100 4.25 -36.69 -12.45
C ASP A 100 4.27 -36.87 -10.93
N VAL A 101 3.24 -36.34 -10.28
CA VAL A 101 3.05 -36.36 -8.81
C VAL A 101 1.77 -37.12 -8.39
N GLY A 102 1.26 -37.99 -9.29
CA GLY A 102 0.01 -38.73 -9.06
C GLY A 102 -1.21 -37.79 -9.18
N ASP A 103 -2.15 -37.95 -8.25
CA ASP A 103 -3.37 -37.15 -8.19
C ASP A 103 -3.20 -35.80 -7.46
N ALA A 104 -2.01 -35.55 -6.88
CA ALA A 104 -1.70 -34.28 -6.22
C ALA A 104 -1.37 -33.18 -7.23
N MET A 105 -1.61 -31.92 -6.86
CA MET A 105 -1.13 -30.76 -7.63
C MET A 105 0.20 -30.25 -7.08
N VAL A 106 1.02 -29.66 -7.94
CA VAL A 106 2.23 -28.92 -7.52
C VAL A 106 1.81 -27.50 -7.17
N THR A 107 2.03 -27.11 -5.92
CA THR A 107 1.71 -25.76 -5.44
C THR A 107 2.91 -24.82 -5.50
N TRP A 108 4.14 -25.37 -5.30
CA TRP A 108 5.38 -24.61 -5.39
C TRP A 108 6.57 -25.48 -5.80
N ILE A 109 7.57 -24.88 -6.41
CA ILE A 109 8.80 -25.55 -6.86
C ILE A 109 9.99 -24.79 -6.31
N LEU A 110 10.82 -25.48 -5.55
CA LEU A 110 12.15 -25.00 -5.20
C LEU A 110 13.16 -25.59 -6.18
N VAL A 111 14.09 -24.78 -6.66
CA VAL A 111 15.11 -25.21 -7.63
C VAL A 111 16.48 -24.96 -7.06
N ALA A 112 17.34 -25.98 -7.05
CA ALA A 112 18.74 -25.87 -6.66
C ALA A 112 19.60 -25.38 -7.85
N PRO A 113 20.79 -24.78 -7.62
CA PRO A 113 21.68 -24.33 -8.68
C PRO A 113 22.19 -25.44 -9.61
N ASP A 114 22.22 -26.69 -9.18
CA ASP A 114 22.56 -27.85 -9.99
C ASP A 114 21.38 -28.44 -10.78
N GLY A 115 20.18 -27.86 -10.61
CA GLY A 115 18.96 -28.25 -11.31
C GLY A 115 18.11 -29.28 -10.58
N GLU A 116 18.49 -29.68 -9.35
CA GLU A 116 17.62 -30.48 -8.51
C GLU A 116 16.38 -29.69 -8.12
N GLN A 117 15.22 -30.36 -8.01
CA GLN A 117 13.93 -29.73 -7.73
C GLN A 117 13.30 -30.38 -6.49
N ALA A 118 12.66 -29.54 -5.67
CA ALA A 118 11.78 -29.98 -4.63
C ALA A 118 10.37 -29.49 -4.97
N LEU A 119 9.48 -30.43 -5.30
CA LEU A 119 8.09 -30.16 -5.66
C LEU A 119 7.24 -30.20 -4.38
N ILE A 120 6.72 -29.08 -3.96
CA ILE A 120 5.73 -29.01 -2.88
C ILE A 120 4.38 -29.29 -3.50
N THR A 121 3.69 -30.30 -2.97
CA THR A 121 2.44 -30.80 -3.53
C THR A 121 1.30 -30.71 -2.52
N TYR A 122 0.06 -30.80 -3.02
CA TYR A 122 -1.14 -30.86 -2.21
C TYR A 122 -2.16 -31.82 -2.83
N ASP A 123 -2.69 -32.75 -2.04
CA ASP A 123 -3.62 -33.79 -2.49
C ASP A 123 -5.10 -33.51 -2.15
N GLY A 124 -5.38 -32.31 -1.61
CA GLY A 124 -6.71 -31.91 -1.12
C GLY A 124 -6.86 -32.05 0.41
N GLU A 125 -5.96 -32.76 1.09
CA GLU A 125 -5.97 -32.91 2.55
C GLU A 125 -4.59 -32.57 3.16
N ASN A 126 -3.50 -33.02 2.51
CA ASN A 126 -2.15 -32.91 3.06
C ASN A 126 -1.16 -32.29 2.08
N ALA A 127 -0.18 -31.59 2.61
CA ALA A 127 1.01 -31.23 1.86
C ALA A 127 1.90 -32.44 1.62
N GLY A 128 2.67 -32.41 0.54
CA GLY A 128 3.64 -33.45 0.19
C GLY A 128 4.92 -32.84 -0.37
N LEU A 129 5.98 -33.66 -0.44
CA LEU A 129 7.25 -33.27 -1.00
C LEU A 129 7.79 -34.37 -1.93
N VAL A 130 8.10 -33.99 -3.16
CA VAL A 130 8.77 -34.88 -4.11
C VAL A 130 10.08 -34.25 -4.55
N LEU A 131 11.19 -34.90 -4.25
CA LEU A 131 12.50 -34.53 -4.77
C LEU A 131 12.65 -35.08 -6.18
N GLN A 132 13.12 -34.26 -7.12
CA GLN A 132 13.34 -34.67 -8.50
C GLN A 132 14.74 -34.25 -8.95
N ALA A 133 15.59 -35.22 -9.17
CA ALA A 133 16.95 -35.01 -9.70
C ALA A 133 16.93 -34.53 -11.14
N PRO A 134 18.00 -33.87 -11.65
CA PRO A 134 18.07 -33.40 -13.05
C PRO A 134 17.89 -34.49 -14.10
N ASP A 135 18.20 -35.75 -13.79
CA ASP A 135 17.99 -36.89 -14.66
C ASP A 135 16.54 -37.43 -14.67
N GLY A 136 15.64 -36.82 -13.89
CA GLY A 136 14.25 -37.18 -13.75
C GLY A 136 13.97 -38.25 -12.67
N THR A 137 15.00 -38.72 -11.95
CA THR A 137 14.79 -39.63 -10.81
C THR A 137 14.03 -38.91 -9.69
N LYS A 138 13.02 -39.59 -9.11
CA LYS A 138 12.17 -39.03 -8.08
C LYS A 138 12.28 -39.78 -6.77
N THR A 139 12.19 -39.04 -5.68
CA THR A 139 12.09 -39.54 -4.32
C THR A 139 10.93 -38.88 -3.63
N VAL A 140 9.89 -39.66 -3.27
CA VAL A 140 8.76 -39.15 -2.46
C VAL A 140 9.21 -39.15 -1.00
N VAL A 141 9.05 -38.03 -0.31
CA VAL A 141 9.39 -37.86 1.09
C VAL A 141 8.16 -38.16 1.94
N GLU A 142 8.18 -39.33 2.60
CA GLU A 142 7.10 -39.80 3.46
C GLU A 142 7.41 -39.45 4.93
N ASP A 143 6.99 -38.26 5.36
CA ASP A 143 7.20 -37.81 6.73
C ASP A 143 6.03 -36.94 7.22
N ASP A 144 5.62 -37.12 8.47
CA ASP A 144 4.48 -36.43 9.03
C ASP A 144 4.74 -34.91 9.23
N THR A 145 6.00 -34.50 9.38
CA THR A 145 6.36 -33.06 9.46
C THR A 145 6.17 -32.37 8.10
N VAL A 146 6.49 -33.08 7.02
CA VAL A 146 6.27 -32.59 5.64
C VAL A 146 4.79 -32.39 5.35
N LYS A 147 3.93 -33.27 5.86
CA LYS A 147 2.47 -33.19 5.67
C LYS A 147 1.84 -31.96 6.33
N GLN A 148 2.49 -31.37 7.31
CA GLN A 148 2.03 -30.14 7.98
C GLN A 148 2.23 -28.88 7.11
N GLY A 149 3.04 -28.96 6.05
CA GLY A 149 3.29 -27.88 5.11
C GLY A 149 4.73 -27.36 5.15
N ILE A 150 5.14 -26.84 4.02
CA ILE A 150 6.46 -26.22 3.80
C ILE A 150 6.23 -24.78 3.40
N ASN A 151 6.83 -23.83 4.12
CA ASN A 151 6.85 -22.45 3.71
C ASN A 151 8.02 -22.22 2.74
N PRO A 152 7.77 -21.89 1.47
CA PRO A 152 8.85 -21.71 0.49
C PRO A 152 9.85 -20.60 0.83
N ILE A 153 9.44 -19.56 1.56
CA ILE A 153 10.31 -18.44 1.97
C ILE A 153 11.39 -18.91 2.96
N THR A 154 11.08 -19.93 3.75
CA THR A 154 11.98 -20.48 4.75
C THR A 154 12.64 -21.78 4.30
N ALA A 155 12.65 -22.07 2.99
CA ALA A 155 13.20 -23.29 2.43
C ALA A 155 14.42 -23.00 1.54
N VAL A 156 15.54 -23.70 1.78
CA VAL A 156 16.80 -23.48 1.08
C VAL A 156 17.58 -24.78 0.86
N PHE A 157 18.21 -24.91 -0.30
CA PHE A 157 19.15 -25.99 -0.56
C PHE A 157 20.51 -25.68 0.09
N GLN A 158 21.04 -26.63 0.86
CA GLN A 158 22.38 -26.56 1.43
C GLN A 158 23.13 -27.88 1.24
N GLY A 159 24.06 -27.89 0.29
CA GLY A 159 24.82 -29.09 -0.05
C GLY A 159 23.91 -30.20 -0.57
N ASP A 160 23.86 -31.36 0.12
CA ASP A 160 23.04 -32.51 -0.21
C ASP A 160 21.71 -32.54 0.56
N LYS A 161 21.24 -31.37 1.04
CA LYS A 161 20.01 -31.25 1.82
C LYS A 161 19.13 -30.14 1.32
N LEU A 162 17.84 -30.32 1.56
CA LEU A 162 16.83 -29.27 1.58
C LEU A 162 16.51 -28.96 3.06
N ASP A 163 16.78 -27.74 3.48
CA ASP A 163 16.51 -27.25 4.82
C ASP A 163 15.29 -26.33 4.79
N PHE A 164 14.38 -26.45 5.74
CA PHE A 164 13.22 -25.57 5.86
C PHE A 164 12.68 -25.52 7.29
N VAL A 165 11.78 -24.58 7.56
CA VAL A 165 11.03 -24.47 8.80
C VAL A 165 9.62 -24.98 8.56
N SER A 166 9.14 -25.91 9.42
CA SER A 166 7.79 -26.50 9.30
C SER A 166 6.70 -25.50 9.67
N ASN A 167 5.50 -25.70 9.10
CA ASN A 167 4.33 -24.83 9.33
C ASN A 167 3.29 -25.47 10.28
N GLY A 168 3.70 -26.43 11.11
CA GLY A 168 2.78 -27.19 11.97
C GLY A 168 2.51 -26.58 13.34
N ASP A 169 1.76 -27.35 14.17
CA ASP A 169 1.48 -26.98 15.57
C ASP A 169 2.76 -26.84 16.42
N THR A 170 3.83 -27.54 16.02
CA THR A 170 5.19 -27.35 16.52
C THR A 170 6.05 -26.87 15.36
N VAL A 171 6.84 -25.82 15.60
CA VAL A 171 7.74 -25.30 14.58
C VAL A 171 9.09 -25.95 14.75
N ASP A 172 9.47 -26.74 13.75
CA ASP A 172 10.72 -27.49 13.72
C ASP A 172 11.59 -27.04 12.55
N PHE A 173 12.90 -27.02 12.78
CA PHE A 173 13.86 -26.96 11.68
C PHE A 173 13.98 -28.35 11.08
N VAL A 174 13.70 -28.49 9.80
CA VAL A 174 13.62 -29.75 9.07
C VAL A 174 14.74 -29.81 8.04
N GLN A 175 15.45 -30.93 8.01
CA GLN A 175 16.45 -31.21 6.98
C GLN A 175 16.07 -32.49 6.24
N VAL A 176 15.94 -32.41 4.94
CA VAL A 176 15.64 -33.52 4.03
C VAL A 176 16.87 -33.85 3.21
N SER A 177 17.34 -35.09 3.26
CA SER A 177 18.44 -35.59 2.43
C SER A 177 17.99 -35.69 0.98
N LEU A 178 18.69 -35.05 0.06
CA LEU A 178 18.42 -35.15 -1.39
C LEU A 178 18.79 -36.53 -1.96
N THR A 179 19.62 -37.30 -1.25
CA THR A 179 20.06 -38.62 -1.70
C THR A 179 19.01 -39.70 -1.53
N ASP A 180 18.29 -39.70 -0.39
CA ASP A 180 17.38 -40.81 -0.03
C ASP A 180 16.04 -40.35 0.57
N GLY A 181 15.82 -39.03 0.66
CA GLY A 181 14.58 -38.44 1.22
C GLY A 181 14.44 -38.59 2.74
N SER A 182 15.50 -39.01 3.44
CA SER A 182 15.44 -39.13 4.91
C SER A 182 15.32 -37.76 5.57
N VAL A 183 14.47 -37.69 6.61
CA VAL A 183 14.15 -36.45 7.33
C VAL A 183 14.77 -36.46 8.71
N THR A 184 15.34 -35.32 9.10
CA THR A 184 15.77 -35.05 10.48
C THR A 184 15.22 -33.72 10.94
N THR A 185 14.76 -33.65 12.21
CA THR A 185 14.13 -32.46 12.77
C THR A 185 14.88 -31.99 14.02
N ALA A 186 14.90 -30.67 14.22
CA ALA A 186 15.37 -30.05 15.46
C ALA A 186 14.31 -29.00 15.90
N ALA A 187 13.83 -29.12 17.13
CA ALA A 187 12.84 -28.17 17.65
C ALA A 187 13.45 -26.76 17.71
N LEU A 188 12.71 -25.79 17.18
CA LEU A 188 13.05 -24.36 17.31
C LEU A 188 12.40 -23.77 18.58
N PRO A 189 13.05 -22.78 19.22
CA PRO A 189 12.37 -21.97 20.24
C PRO A 189 11.10 -21.36 19.71
N GLN A 190 10.01 -21.36 20.51
CA GLN A 190 8.70 -20.94 20.06
C GLN A 190 8.64 -19.45 19.65
N ASP A 191 9.42 -18.60 20.30
CA ASP A 191 9.61 -17.19 19.96
C ASP A 191 10.30 -17.01 18.59
N LEU A 192 11.25 -17.87 18.26
CA LEU A 192 11.92 -17.87 16.95
C LEU A 192 10.95 -18.30 15.84
N ALA A 193 10.14 -19.30 16.12
CA ALA A 193 9.20 -19.86 15.17
C ALA A 193 8.21 -18.86 14.57
N TYR A 194 7.74 -17.91 15.38
CA TYR A 194 6.79 -16.87 14.97
C TYR A 194 7.45 -15.60 14.40
N SER A 195 8.77 -15.47 14.56
CA SER A 195 9.50 -14.29 14.13
C SER A 195 10.38 -14.51 12.90
N LEU A 196 10.58 -15.76 12.46
CA LEU A 196 11.42 -16.08 11.33
C LEU A 196 10.70 -15.77 10.01
N ASP A 197 11.23 -14.80 9.25
CA ASP A 197 10.61 -14.27 8.04
C ASP A 197 11.21 -14.87 6.76
N SER A 198 12.55 -14.96 6.64
CA SER A 198 13.22 -15.53 5.47
C SER A 198 14.47 -16.29 5.86
N LEU A 199 14.78 -17.37 5.14
CA LEU A 199 15.95 -18.22 5.37
C LEU A 199 16.78 -18.35 4.08
N THR A 200 18.10 -18.20 4.19
CA THR A 200 19.02 -18.36 3.06
C THR A 200 20.36 -18.90 3.51
N THR A 201 21.26 -19.20 2.55
CA THR A 201 22.67 -19.48 2.79
C THR A 201 23.54 -18.27 2.51
N VAL A 202 24.44 -17.93 3.44
CA VAL A 202 25.47 -16.90 3.29
C VAL A 202 26.83 -17.58 3.48
N GLY A 203 27.58 -17.75 2.42
CA GLY A 203 28.74 -18.66 2.43
C GLY A 203 28.30 -20.09 2.73
N ASN A 204 28.74 -20.64 3.87
CA ASN A 204 28.36 -21.98 4.35
C ASN A 204 27.42 -21.93 5.57
N GLN A 205 26.88 -20.77 5.91
CA GLN A 205 26.08 -20.55 7.10
C GLN A 205 24.62 -20.33 6.72
N LEU A 206 23.69 -20.91 7.48
CA LEU A 206 22.27 -20.56 7.40
C LEU A 206 22.07 -19.23 8.11
N VAL A 207 21.39 -18.32 7.42
CA VAL A 207 21.12 -16.96 7.89
C VAL A 207 19.65 -16.64 7.64
N TYR A 208 19.02 -15.96 8.58
CA TYR A 208 17.62 -15.59 8.49
C TYR A 208 17.35 -14.19 9.06
N LEU A 209 16.26 -13.60 8.64
CA LEU A 209 15.70 -12.39 9.25
C LEU A 209 14.62 -12.76 10.26
N SER A 210 14.57 -12.03 11.36
CA SER A 210 13.51 -12.14 12.36
C SER A 210 13.00 -10.77 12.77
N PHE A 211 11.75 -10.73 13.21
CA PHE A 211 11.08 -9.52 13.69
C PHE A 211 10.98 -9.54 15.22
N ASP A 212 11.44 -8.47 15.89
CA ASP A 212 11.25 -8.29 17.33
C ASP A 212 9.91 -7.58 17.58
N ASN A 213 8.92 -8.32 18.07
CA ASN A 213 7.59 -7.82 18.37
C ASN A 213 7.53 -6.72 19.45
N ASN A 214 8.60 -6.51 20.23
CA ASN A 214 8.62 -5.50 21.27
C ASN A 214 9.18 -4.16 20.79
N THR A 215 10.19 -4.20 19.91
CA THR A 215 10.85 -2.99 19.41
C THR A 215 10.44 -2.63 17.99
N GLY A 216 9.87 -3.57 17.23
CA GLY A 216 9.61 -3.41 15.81
C GLY A 216 10.84 -3.60 14.92
N ASP A 217 11.99 -3.97 15.50
CA ASP A 217 13.24 -4.09 14.78
C ASP A 217 13.33 -5.39 13.99
N ILE A 218 13.99 -5.34 12.84
CA ILE A 218 14.41 -6.51 12.09
C ILE A 218 15.84 -6.88 12.49
N ILE A 219 16.07 -8.17 12.73
CA ILE A 219 17.34 -8.71 13.20
C ILE A 219 17.86 -9.74 12.20
N LEU A 220 19.10 -9.62 11.80
CA LEU A 220 19.81 -10.63 10.99
C LEU A 220 20.51 -11.62 11.92
N ASN A 221 20.18 -12.91 11.76
CA ASN A 221 20.67 -13.98 12.61
C ASN A 221 21.31 -15.11 11.81
N ALA A 222 22.26 -15.81 12.44
CA ALA A 222 22.76 -17.08 11.95
C ALA A 222 22.13 -18.24 12.74
N LEU A 223 21.74 -19.30 12.03
CA LEU A 223 21.14 -20.50 12.59
C LEU A 223 22.14 -21.66 12.61
N ASP A 224 22.30 -22.32 13.75
CA ASP A 224 22.97 -23.61 13.85
C ASP A 224 21.95 -24.74 13.60
N PRO A 225 21.98 -25.41 12.45
CA PRO A 225 21.00 -26.41 12.09
C PRO A 225 21.04 -27.67 12.98
N ALA A 226 22.17 -27.91 13.69
CA ALA A 226 22.31 -29.10 14.54
C ALA A 226 21.65 -28.92 15.90
N THR A 227 21.52 -27.68 16.37
CA THR A 227 21.03 -27.36 17.72
C THR A 227 19.79 -26.49 17.73
N GLY A 228 19.42 -25.86 16.59
CA GLY A 228 18.39 -24.82 16.51
C GLY A 228 18.79 -23.51 17.19
N ALA A 229 20.08 -23.34 17.57
CA ALA A 229 20.53 -22.15 18.25
C ALA A 229 20.77 -20.99 17.27
N SER A 230 20.38 -19.79 17.67
CA SER A 230 20.57 -18.55 16.95
C SER A 230 21.76 -17.74 17.46
N THR A 231 22.42 -17.04 16.55
CA THR A 231 23.43 -16.03 16.86
C THR A 231 23.14 -14.76 16.10
N GLU A 232 22.92 -13.66 16.82
CA GLU A 232 22.69 -12.34 16.23
C GLU A 232 23.92 -11.87 15.46
N LEU A 233 23.72 -11.45 14.19
CA LEU A 233 24.76 -10.91 13.31
C LEU A 233 24.63 -9.38 13.20
N LEU A 234 23.41 -8.86 13.14
CA LEU A 234 23.14 -7.43 13.04
C LEU A 234 21.77 -7.11 13.67
N ASN A 235 21.72 -6.10 14.55
CA ASN A 235 20.51 -5.66 15.25
C ASN A 235 20.60 -4.15 15.58
N PRO A 236 19.66 -3.31 15.12
CA PRO A 236 18.69 -3.60 14.06
C PRO A 236 19.34 -3.67 12.67
N VAL A 237 18.66 -4.28 11.71
CA VAL A 237 19.04 -4.18 10.29
C VAL A 237 18.56 -2.79 9.82
N PRO A 238 19.47 -1.89 9.41
CA PRO A 238 19.10 -0.53 9.01
C PRO A 238 18.18 -0.51 7.79
N ASN A 239 17.22 0.42 7.79
CA ASN A 239 16.25 0.65 6.72
C ASN A 239 15.37 -0.57 6.40
N ALA A 240 15.36 -1.54 7.30
CA ALA A 240 14.54 -2.72 7.17
C ALA A 240 13.13 -2.43 7.68
N THR A 241 12.12 -2.87 6.94
CA THR A 241 10.69 -2.83 7.29
C THR A 241 10.18 -4.24 7.61
N SER A 242 8.91 -4.40 7.89
CA SER A 242 8.32 -5.67 8.34
C SER A 242 8.42 -6.85 7.34
N SER A 243 8.79 -6.61 6.10
CA SER A 243 8.91 -7.67 5.08
C SER A 243 10.12 -7.42 4.20
N GLN A 244 11.00 -8.42 4.09
CA GLN A 244 12.23 -8.29 3.33
C GLN A 244 12.66 -9.59 2.71
N ALA A 245 13.26 -9.49 1.53
CA ALA A 245 13.91 -10.59 0.86
C ALA A 245 15.41 -10.62 1.18
N LEU A 246 15.91 -11.80 1.45
CA LEU A 246 17.30 -12.05 1.83
C LEU A 246 17.95 -13.03 0.84
N THR A 247 19.20 -12.75 0.46
CA THR A 247 20.05 -13.71 -0.27
C THR A 247 21.52 -13.58 0.20
N GLY A 248 22.33 -14.55 -0.12
CA GLY A 248 23.75 -14.54 0.22
C GLY A 248 24.64 -14.92 -0.95
N ASP A 249 25.92 -14.58 -0.88
CA ASP A 249 26.91 -15.06 -1.83
C ASP A 249 27.87 -16.10 -1.20
N ALA A 250 28.63 -16.76 -2.06
CA ALA A 250 29.63 -17.76 -1.63
C ALA A 250 30.77 -17.15 -0.82
N ASP A 251 31.03 -15.86 -0.96
CA ASP A 251 32.11 -15.16 -0.25
C ASP A 251 31.68 -14.73 1.16
N GLY A 252 30.40 -14.93 1.52
CA GLY A 252 29.83 -14.67 2.84
C GLY A 252 29.29 -13.28 3.03
N ALA A 253 28.98 -12.56 1.97
CA ALA A 253 28.19 -11.34 2.05
C ALA A 253 26.69 -11.68 2.02
N ALA A 254 25.89 -10.96 2.83
CA ALA A 254 24.44 -11.00 2.81
C ALA A 254 23.89 -9.80 2.02
N TYR A 255 22.81 -10.03 1.30
CA TYR A 255 22.09 -8.98 0.59
C TYR A 255 20.61 -9.02 1.02
N TYR A 256 20.04 -7.86 1.29
CA TYR A 256 18.60 -7.75 1.57
C TYR A 256 17.97 -6.63 0.75
N ALA A 257 16.75 -6.87 0.32
CA ALA A 257 15.92 -5.88 -0.38
C ALA A 257 14.84 -5.34 0.58
N CYS A 258 14.62 -4.03 0.56
CA CYS A 258 13.57 -3.33 1.30
C CYS A 258 13.01 -2.20 0.43
N THR A 259 12.03 -1.46 0.94
CA THR A 259 11.39 -0.35 0.21
C THR A 259 12.36 0.80 -0.13
N ASP A 260 13.50 0.88 0.54
CA ASP A 260 14.54 1.89 0.29
C ASP A 260 15.61 1.42 -0.72
N GLY A 261 15.66 0.11 -1.03
CA GLY A 261 16.59 -0.43 -2.01
C GLY A 261 17.17 -1.79 -1.66
N ILE A 262 18.27 -2.17 -2.35
CA ILE A 262 19.00 -3.38 -2.06
C ILE A 262 20.29 -3.01 -1.35
N TYR A 263 20.55 -3.67 -0.23
CA TYR A 263 21.71 -3.46 0.62
C TYR A 263 22.62 -4.69 0.64
N ARG A 264 23.91 -4.46 0.80
CA ARG A 264 24.93 -5.47 0.97
C ARG A 264 25.58 -5.34 2.34
N LEU A 265 25.60 -6.41 3.11
CA LEU A 265 26.39 -6.53 4.34
C LEU A 265 27.63 -7.38 4.04
N ALA A 266 28.80 -6.77 4.13
CA ALA A 266 30.07 -7.50 3.93
C ALA A 266 30.30 -8.56 5.04
N PRO A 267 31.07 -9.63 4.79
CA PRO A 267 31.34 -10.63 5.79
C PRO A 267 31.91 -10.04 7.09
N GLY A 268 31.23 -10.28 8.21
CA GLY A 268 31.56 -9.70 9.53
C GLY A 268 31.43 -8.18 9.63
N GLY A 269 30.80 -7.54 8.66
CA GLY A 269 30.47 -6.12 8.69
C GLY A 269 29.30 -5.82 9.62
N THR A 270 29.21 -4.57 10.05
CA THR A 270 28.10 -4.05 10.91
C THR A 270 27.41 -2.86 10.26
N LEU A 271 27.82 -2.46 9.07
CA LEU A 271 27.24 -1.34 8.33
C LEU A 271 26.91 -1.82 6.91
N PRO A 272 25.63 -1.90 6.54
CA PRO A 272 25.24 -2.23 5.18
C PRO A 272 25.56 -1.10 4.20
N GLU A 273 25.86 -1.46 2.97
CA GLU A 273 26.08 -0.58 1.84
C GLU A 273 24.87 -0.69 0.89
N GLN A 274 24.23 0.43 0.56
CA GLN A 274 23.21 0.45 -0.47
C GLN A 274 23.85 0.22 -1.84
N VAL A 275 23.46 -0.87 -2.49
CA VAL A 275 24.00 -1.23 -3.82
C VAL A 275 23.02 -0.90 -4.95
N VAL A 276 21.72 -0.94 -4.70
CA VAL A 276 20.69 -0.49 -5.63
C VAL A 276 19.76 0.47 -4.89
N PRO A 277 19.68 1.74 -5.27
CA PRO A 277 18.69 2.66 -4.70
C PRO A 277 17.28 2.31 -5.21
N ALA A 278 16.27 2.39 -4.33
CA ALA A 278 14.88 2.15 -4.73
C ALA A 278 14.22 3.35 -5.42
N GLU A 279 14.76 4.55 -5.26
CA GLU A 279 14.14 5.77 -5.78
C GLU A 279 13.80 5.67 -7.27
N GLY A 280 12.53 5.85 -7.60
CA GLY A 280 12.03 5.73 -8.97
C GLY A 280 11.91 4.29 -9.48
N THR A 281 11.89 3.30 -8.59
CA THR A 281 11.66 1.88 -8.90
C THR A 281 10.38 1.37 -8.21
N ALA A 282 9.94 0.17 -8.60
CA ALA A 282 8.80 -0.49 -7.98
C ALA A 282 9.03 -0.81 -6.49
N MET A 283 10.27 -0.98 -6.04
CA MET A 283 10.59 -1.18 -4.61
C MET A 283 10.22 0.03 -3.75
N SER A 284 10.24 1.25 -4.31
CA SER A 284 9.94 2.47 -3.56
C SER A 284 8.44 2.70 -3.32
N ILE A 285 7.57 1.85 -3.86
CA ILE A 285 6.12 1.93 -3.64
C ILE A 285 5.82 1.33 -2.27
N SER A 286 5.20 2.11 -1.39
CA SER A 286 4.99 1.73 0.02
C SER A 286 4.12 0.49 0.23
N SER A 287 3.20 0.19 -0.71
CA SER A 287 2.39 -1.02 -0.70
C SER A 287 3.12 -2.26 -1.23
N ASN A 288 4.30 -2.10 -1.83
CA ASN A 288 5.10 -3.21 -2.32
C ASN A 288 6.12 -3.65 -1.27
N TYR A 289 6.20 -4.94 -1.02
CA TYR A 289 7.23 -5.51 -0.16
C TYR A 289 7.95 -6.67 -0.84
N PRO A 290 9.29 -6.75 -0.66
CA PRO A 290 10.10 -7.79 -1.29
C PRO A 290 9.86 -9.15 -0.62
N LEU A 291 9.55 -10.17 -1.43
CA LEU A 291 9.41 -11.57 -0.97
C LEU A 291 10.62 -12.43 -1.31
N SER A 292 11.27 -12.15 -2.44
CA SER A 292 12.40 -12.95 -2.90
C SER A 292 13.44 -12.05 -3.56
N LEU A 293 14.71 -12.36 -3.32
CA LEU A 293 15.85 -11.68 -3.89
C LEU A 293 16.81 -12.71 -4.49
N LEU A 294 17.11 -12.58 -5.77
CA LEU A 294 18.18 -13.30 -6.44
C LEU A 294 19.28 -12.31 -6.84
N ARG A 295 20.54 -12.58 -6.45
CA ARG A 295 21.71 -11.93 -7.03
C ARG A 295 22.31 -12.85 -8.09
N THR A 296 22.45 -12.36 -9.31
CA THR A 296 23.03 -13.12 -10.42
C THR A 296 24.56 -13.10 -10.38
N ALA A 297 25.19 -14.02 -11.10
CA ALA A 297 26.64 -14.03 -11.27
C ALA A 297 27.18 -12.79 -12.03
N ALA A 298 26.31 -12.07 -12.75
CA ALA A 298 26.62 -10.79 -13.41
C ALA A 298 26.49 -9.58 -12.46
N GLU A 299 26.19 -9.82 -11.17
CA GLU A 299 25.95 -8.79 -10.16
C GLU A 299 24.64 -8.00 -10.34
N ASP A 300 23.75 -8.46 -11.22
CA ASP A 300 22.38 -7.97 -11.35
C ASP A 300 21.48 -8.59 -10.29
N PHE A 301 20.27 -8.02 -10.10
CA PHE A 301 19.33 -8.52 -9.11
C PHE A 301 17.95 -8.80 -9.72
N MET A 302 17.26 -9.82 -9.19
CA MET A 302 15.85 -10.03 -9.41
C MET A 302 15.11 -9.95 -8.08
N VAL A 303 14.04 -9.17 -8.02
CA VAL A 303 13.22 -8.98 -6.82
C VAL A 303 11.79 -9.34 -7.15
N LEU A 304 11.21 -10.25 -6.39
CA LEU A 304 9.78 -10.49 -6.40
C LEU A 304 9.16 -9.52 -5.39
N LEU A 305 8.33 -8.61 -5.87
CA LEU A 305 7.57 -7.68 -5.06
C LEU A 305 6.12 -8.16 -4.94
N PHE A 306 5.63 -8.24 -3.73
CA PHE A 306 4.23 -8.47 -3.46
C PHE A 306 3.60 -7.14 -3.04
N GLY A 307 2.41 -6.82 -3.55
CA GLY A 307 1.71 -5.58 -3.25
C GLY A 307 0.21 -5.77 -3.22
N ASP A 308 -0.52 -4.69 -2.98
CA ASP A 308 -1.99 -4.67 -2.90
C ASP A 308 -2.71 -5.08 -4.20
N SER A 309 -1.98 -5.39 -5.26
CA SER A 309 -2.55 -5.77 -6.55
C SER A 309 -3.38 -7.07 -6.52
N GLY A 310 -3.54 -7.70 -5.35
CA GLY A 310 -4.37 -8.90 -5.15
C GLY A 310 -3.91 -10.12 -5.95
N GLY A 311 -2.71 -10.05 -6.53
CA GLY A 311 -2.10 -11.06 -7.38
C GLY A 311 -0.86 -11.70 -6.75
N ASN A 312 -0.19 -12.53 -7.50
CA ASN A 312 0.91 -13.39 -7.08
C ASN A 312 2.28 -12.68 -7.03
N GLY A 313 2.27 -11.36 -6.91
CA GLY A 313 3.46 -10.53 -6.96
C GLY A 313 3.98 -10.28 -8.38
N ASP A 314 4.80 -9.24 -8.50
CA ASP A 314 5.47 -8.83 -9.72
C ASP A 314 6.98 -9.07 -9.61
N LEU A 315 7.56 -9.64 -10.64
CA LEU A 315 8.99 -9.92 -10.71
C LEU A 315 9.70 -8.80 -11.49
N TYR A 316 10.70 -8.19 -10.86
CA TYR A 316 11.51 -7.12 -11.43
C TYR A 316 12.96 -7.54 -11.55
N PHE A 317 13.61 -7.10 -12.63
CA PHE A 317 15.02 -7.27 -12.89
C PHE A 317 15.72 -5.91 -12.84
N TYR A 318 16.80 -5.81 -12.07
CA TYR A 318 17.64 -4.63 -11.88
C TYR A 318 19.00 -4.91 -12.48
N HIS A 319 19.36 -4.13 -13.49
CA HIS A 319 20.62 -4.23 -14.23
C HIS A 319 21.38 -2.91 -14.17
N TYR A 320 22.69 -2.97 -13.94
CA TYR A 320 23.55 -1.79 -13.98
C TYR A 320 24.02 -1.50 -15.40
N ASP A 321 23.50 -0.43 -16.03
CA ASP A 321 23.86 -0.03 -17.39
C ASP A 321 24.95 1.05 -17.37
N GLU A 322 26.20 0.65 -17.66
CA GLU A 322 27.36 1.53 -17.75
C GLU A 322 27.30 2.54 -18.91
N THR A 323 26.36 2.36 -19.85
CA THR A 323 26.24 3.21 -21.04
C THR A 323 25.33 4.40 -20.84
N LEU A 324 24.54 4.41 -19.78
CA LEU A 324 23.64 5.49 -19.41
C LEU A 324 24.31 6.51 -18.49
N PRO A 325 23.99 7.80 -18.59
CA PRO A 325 24.52 8.80 -17.65
C PRO A 325 24.01 8.53 -16.24
N THR A 326 24.86 8.74 -15.24
CA THR A 326 24.49 8.64 -13.81
C THR A 326 23.40 9.63 -13.42
N HIS A 327 23.47 10.84 -14.00
CA HIS A 327 22.46 11.88 -13.83
C HIS A 327 21.92 12.28 -15.20
N ALA A 328 20.62 12.48 -15.27
CA ALA A 328 19.95 12.96 -16.49
C ALA A 328 20.24 14.46 -16.73
N ASP A 329 20.19 14.87 -17.98
CA ASP A 329 20.36 16.29 -18.35
C ASP A 329 19.16 17.16 -17.90
N THR A 330 18.00 16.53 -17.69
CA THR A 330 16.76 17.17 -17.25
C THR A 330 16.31 16.53 -15.94
N THR A 331 16.09 17.34 -14.93
CA THR A 331 15.51 16.92 -13.64
C THR A 331 14.13 17.55 -13.49
N LEU A 332 13.15 16.74 -13.08
CA LEU A 332 11.81 17.19 -12.71
C LEU A 332 11.55 16.83 -11.25
N THR A 333 10.75 17.65 -10.58
CA THR A 333 10.28 17.38 -9.22
C THR A 333 8.77 17.25 -9.21
N VAL A 334 8.27 16.16 -8.64
CA VAL A 334 6.86 15.97 -8.25
C VAL A 334 6.75 16.26 -6.77
N TRP A 335 5.80 17.09 -6.37
CA TRP A 335 5.55 17.43 -4.98
C TRP A 335 4.17 16.98 -4.54
N SER A 336 4.07 16.45 -3.31
CA SER A 336 2.83 16.08 -2.65
C SER A 336 2.90 16.40 -1.16
N LEU A 337 1.74 16.59 -0.51
CA LEU A 337 1.66 16.64 0.96
C LEU A 337 1.96 15.27 1.56
N ALA A 338 1.44 14.20 0.99
CA ALA A 338 1.62 12.83 1.44
C ALA A 338 2.18 11.92 0.35
N ASP A 339 2.60 10.72 0.69
CA ASP A 339 2.99 9.70 -0.28
C ASP A 339 1.81 9.30 -1.18
N SER A 340 2.11 8.84 -2.40
CA SER A 340 1.11 8.42 -3.39
C SER A 340 1.65 7.29 -4.24
N ALA A 341 1.02 6.13 -4.16
CA ALA A 341 1.35 4.98 -4.98
C ALA A 341 1.16 5.28 -6.48
N THR A 342 0.12 6.04 -6.83
CA THR A 342 -0.13 6.49 -8.21
C THR A 342 0.99 7.41 -8.72
N ALA A 343 1.49 8.31 -7.87
CA ALA A 343 2.61 9.19 -8.25
C ALA A 343 3.88 8.38 -8.53
N ARG A 344 4.20 7.41 -7.68
CA ARG A 344 5.36 6.53 -7.86
C ARG A 344 5.24 5.71 -9.15
N LEU A 345 4.04 5.16 -9.44
CA LEU A 345 3.77 4.47 -10.71
C LEU A 345 3.94 5.41 -11.93
N ALA A 346 3.45 6.64 -11.85
CA ALA A 346 3.56 7.62 -12.92
C ALA A 346 5.01 8.04 -13.17
N VAL A 347 5.77 8.30 -12.10
CA VAL A 347 7.20 8.59 -12.16
C VAL A 347 7.96 7.44 -12.81
N ASN A 348 7.70 6.19 -12.38
CA ASN A 348 8.36 5.01 -12.93
C ASN A 348 8.03 4.82 -14.42
N ALA A 349 6.74 4.93 -14.80
CA ALA A 349 6.32 4.82 -16.19
C ALA A 349 6.97 5.91 -17.06
N TYR A 350 7.04 7.14 -16.55
CA TYR A 350 7.65 8.26 -17.25
C TYR A 350 9.17 8.10 -17.41
N LYS A 351 9.90 7.74 -16.34
CA LYS A 351 11.36 7.51 -16.38
C LYS A 351 11.72 6.37 -17.35
N LYS A 352 10.92 5.30 -17.37
CA LYS A 352 11.09 4.19 -18.31
C LYS A 352 10.97 4.64 -19.78
N ALA A 353 10.02 5.52 -20.08
CA ALA A 353 9.81 6.04 -21.43
C ALA A 353 10.80 7.15 -21.80
N ASN A 354 11.36 7.87 -20.82
CA ASN A 354 12.25 9.03 -21.01
C ASN A 354 13.51 8.88 -20.15
N PRO A 355 14.39 7.95 -20.52
CA PRO A 355 15.59 7.62 -19.72
C PRO A 355 16.57 8.80 -19.57
N GLU A 356 16.46 9.85 -20.38
CA GLU A 356 17.24 11.08 -20.27
C GLU A 356 16.70 12.08 -19.25
N VAL A 357 15.56 11.78 -18.60
CA VAL A 357 14.95 12.64 -17.58
C VAL A 357 15.06 11.96 -16.23
N ASP A 358 15.54 12.69 -15.25
CA ASP A 358 15.45 12.30 -13.85
C ASP A 358 14.23 12.92 -13.19
N VAL A 359 13.58 12.17 -12.28
CA VAL A 359 12.37 12.63 -11.59
C VAL A 359 12.50 12.30 -10.12
N THR A 360 12.39 13.31 -9.27
CA THR A 360 12.34 13.18 -7.82
C THR A 360 10.89 13.34 -7.34
N PHE A 361 10.43 12.46 -6.46
CA PHE A 361 9.13 12.58 -5.79
C PHE A 361 9.36 13.04 -4.35
N GLU A 362 8.87 14.22 -4.02
CA GLU A 362 9.01 14.87 -2.72
C GLU A 362 7.71 14.81 -1.93
N THR A 363 7.74 14.22 -0.75
CA THR A 363 6.64 14.19 0.21
C THR A 363 6.90 15.21 1.31
N ALA A 364 6.02 16.20 1.45
CA ALA A 364 6.24 17.35 2.33
C ALA A 364 5.93 17.07 3.81
N VAL A 365 5.00 16.13 4.10
CA VAL A 365 4.64 15.73 5.46
C VAL A 365 5.03 14.26 5.66
N GLN A 366 5.83 14.00 6.71
CA GLN A 366 6.25 12.64 7.04
C GLN A 366 5.23 12.00 7.99
N THR A 367 5.11 10.68 7.92
CA THR A 367 4.14 9.88 8.71
C THR A 367 4.38 9.94 10.22
N ASP A 368 5.62 10.19 10.66
CA ASP A 368 6.03 10.25 12.07
C ASP A 368 5.95 11.67 12.71
N THR A 369 5.25 12.59 12.04
CA THR A 369 5.17 14.00 12.49
C THR A 369 4.21 14.15 13.68
N ASP A 370 4.68 14.71 14.80
CA ASP A 370 3.87 14.91 16.01
C ASP A 370 2.72 15.92 15.86
N ASP A 371 2.89 16.95 15.02
CA ASP A 371 1.87 17.99 14.73
C ASP A 371 1.68 18.14 13.22
N VAL A 372 0.86 17.27 12.66
CA VAL A 372 0.55 17.21 11.23
C VAL A 372 -0.05 18.50 10.71
N SER A 373 -0.94 19.13 11.47
CA SER A 373 -1.58 20.39 11.04
C SER A 373 -0.56 21.52 10.89
N ALA A 374 0.41 21.63 11.80
CA ALA A 374 1.50 22.59 11.68
C ALA A 374 2.39 22.25 10.48
N ALA A 375 2.75 20.99 10.28
CA ALA A 375 3.58 20.55 9.17
C ALA A 375 2.92 20.83 7.79
N ILE A 376 1.62 20.58 7.66
CA ILE A 376 0.85 20.92 6.44
C ILE A 376 0.88 22.44 6.19
N ASN A 377 0.63 23.26 7.22
CA ASN A 377 0.63 24.72 7.06
C ASN A 377 2.02 25.26 6.66
N ASP A 378 3.08 24.70 7.24
CA ASP A 378 4.46 25.08 6.89
C ASP A 378 4.79 24.67 5.45
N ALA A 379 4.44 23.43 5.04
CA ALA A 379 4.64 22.94 3.69
C ALA A 379 3.87 23.78 2.64
N LEU A 380 2.61 24.12 2.90
CA LEU A 380 1.81 24.97 2.01
C LEU A 380 2.35 26.41 1.97
N THR A 381 2.85 26.95 3.07
CA THR A 381 3.48 28.29 3.11
C THR A 381 4.76 28.32 2.29
N GLN A 382 5.57 27.25 2.37
CA GLN A 382 6.78 27.10 1.55
C GLN A 382 6.41 27.01 0.07
N LEU A 383 5.52 26.07 -0.31
CA LEU A 383 5.06 25.89 -1.68
C LEU A 383 4.52 27.21 -2.28
N ASN A 384 3.66 27.91 -1.55
CA ASN A 384 3.12 29.21 -1.96
C ASN A 384 4.22 30.25 -2.23
N THR A 385 5.25 30.29 -1.37
CA THR A 385 6.35 31.21 -1.50
C THR A 385 7.17 30.92 -2.76
N GLU A 386 7.47 29.66 -3.02
CA GLU A 386 8.23 29.22 -4.20
C GLU A 386 7.46 29.49 -5.50
N LEU A 387 6.18 29.11 -5.56
CA LEU A 387 5.33 29.36 -6.73
C LEU A 387 5.16 30.84 -7.03
N LEU A 388 5.01 31.69 -6.01
CA LEU A 388 4.96 33.16 -6.17
C LEU A 388 6.29 33.76 -6.65
N ALA A 389 7.40 33.13 -6.31
CA ALA A 389 8.73 33.51 -6.82
C ALA A 389 8.97 33.08 -8.27
N GLY A 390 8.07 32.28 -8.85
CA GLY A 390 8.24 31.65 -10.16
C GLY A 390 9.21 30.47 -10.13
N GLU A 391 9.30 29.83 -8.97
CA GLU A 391 10.15 28.65 -8.68
C GLU A 391 9.26 27.48 -8.21
N GLY A 392 9.83 26.50 -7.55
CA GLY A 392 9.11 25.37 -6.97
C GLY A 392 9.05 24.14 -7.89
N PRO A 393 8.36 23.08 -7.44
CA PRO A 393 8.27 21.79 -8.14
C PRO A 393 7.60 21.91 -9.51
N ASP A 394 7.91 20.96 -10.41
CA ASP A 394 7.39 20.96 -11.79
C ASP A 394 5.97 20.42 -11.89
N VAL A 395 5.68 19.33 -11.17
CA VAL A 395 4.36 18.70 -11.07
C VAL A 395 3.90 18.73 -9.61
N LEU A 396 2.64 19.05 -9.39
CA LEU A 396 2.05 19.26 -8.08
C LEU A 396 0.89 18.30 -7.88
N LEU A 397 0.88 17.57 -6.77
CA LEU A 397 -0.31 16.87 -6.29
C LEU A 397 -1.02 17.77 -5.28
N LEU A 398 -2.21 18.22 -5.65
CA LEU A 398 -2.93 19.30 -4.97
C LEU A 398 -4.11 18.77 -4.13
N ASP A 399 -3.98 17.57 -3.61
CA ASP A 399 -4.94 16.98 -2.68
C ASP A 399 -5.04 17.84 -1.42
N ARG A 400 -6.26 18.15 -1.01
CA ARG A 400 -6.56 18.99 0.16
C ARG A 400 -6.06 20.46 0.07
N VAL A 401 -5.59 20.89 -1.11
CA VAL A 401 -5.11 22.26 -1.38
C VAL A 401 -6.19 23.04 -2.12
N ASP A 402 -6.36 24.34 -1.82
CA ASP A 402 -7.20 25.23 -2.63
C ASP A 402 -6.49 25.58 -3.94
N TYR A 403 -6.57 24.68 -4.90
CA TYR A 403 -5.99 24.85 -6.23
C TYR A 403 -6.67 25.93 -7.06
N THR A 404 -7.89 26.36 -6.70
CA THR A 404 -8.60 27.42 -7.43
C THR A 404 -7.87 28.76 -7.34
N THR A 405 -7.28 29.02 -6.19
CA THR A 405 -6.37 30.18 -6.01
C THR A 405 -5.16 30.13 -6.95
N TYR A 406 -4.58 28.94 -7.17
CA TYR A 406 -3.42 28.76 -8.08
C TYR A 406 -3.84 28.97 -9.54
N ILE A 407 -5.01 28.46 -9.95
CA ILE A 407 -5.56 28.71 -11.29
C ILE A 407 -5.79 30.21 -11.50
N ASN A 408 -6.47 30.87 -10.56
CA ASN A 408 -6.79 32.30 -10.64
C ASN A 408 -5.54 33.21 -10.71
N LYS A 409 -4.46 32.80 -10.07
CA LYS A 409 -3.17 33.52 -10.12
C LYS A 409 -2.29 33.13 -11.30
N GLY A 410 -2.72 32.19 -12.14
CA GLY A 410 -1.97 31.74 -13.31
C GLY A 410 -0.71 30.95 -12.96
N MET A 411 -0.70 30.28 -11.82
CA MET A 411 0.44 29.46 -11.35
C MET A 411 0.45 28.05 -11.96
N LEU A 412 -0.67 27.61 -12.55
CA LEU A 412 -0.80 26.29 -13.15
C LEU A 412 -0.87 26.38 -14.68
N ALA A 413 -0.22 25.44 -15.35
CA ALA A 413 -0.23 25.31 -16.80
C ALA A 413 -1.46 24.52 -17.28
N ASP A 414 -1.95 24.86 -18.46
CA ASP A 414 -2.98 24.11 -19.17
C ASP A 414 -2.40 22.80 -19.71
N MET A 415 -2.99 21.66 -19.35
CA MET A 415 -2.60 20.31 -19.76
C MET A 415 -3.53 19.69 -20.82
N SER A 416 -4.51 20.44 -21.32
CA SER A 416 -5.57 19.94 -22.20
C SER A 416 -5.05 19.34 -23.51
N ASP A 417 -3.88 19.75 -23.96
CA ASP A 417 -3.22 19.28 -25.18
C ASP A 417 -2.35 18.03 -24.96
N THR A 418 -2.11 17.63 -23.73
CA THR A 418 -1.17 16.55 -23.38
C THR A 418 -1.88 15.37 -22.73
N VAL A 419 -2.86 15.64 -21.84
CA VAL A 419 -3.64 14.59 -21.16
C VAL A 419 -4.68 13.99 -22.13
N PRO A 420 -4.87 12.66 -22.16
CA PRO A 420 -5.82 11.99 -23.06
C PRO A 420 -7.28 12.13 -22.55
N LEU A 421 -7.82 13.35 -22.54
CA LEU A 421 -9.13 13.67 -21.95
C LEU A 421 -10.28 12.79 -22.47
N ASP A 422 -10.26 12.44 -23.77
CA ASP A 422 -11.30 11.58 -24.38
C ASP A 422 -11.31 10.15 -23.84
N ALA A 423 -10.25 9.70 -23.20
CA ALA A 423 -10.15 8.39 -22.58
C ALA A 423 -10.62 8.36 -21.11
N LEU A 424 -10.82 9.56 -20.52
CA LEU A 424 -11.19 9.69 -19.11
C LEU A 424 -12.71 9.74 -18.95
N GLN A 425 -13.19 9.40 -17.76
CA GLN A 425 -14.60 9.44 -17.40
C GLN A 425 -15.08 10.88 -17.26
N SER A 426 -15.93 11.34 -18.17
CA SER A 426 -16.40 12.75 -18.21
C SER A 426 -17.14 13.14 -16.92
N ASN A 427 -17.93 12.25 -16.32
CA ASN A 427 -18.61 12.51 -15.06
C ASN A 427 -17.65 12.79 -13.89
N ILE A 428 -16.40 12.33 -13.96
CA ILE A 428 -15.36 12.54 -12.96
C ILE A 428 -14.53 13.79 -13.28
N ILE A 429 -14.14 14.00 -14.57
CA ILE A 429 -13.18 15.06 -14.90
C ILE A 429 -13.84 16.38 -15.29
N ASP A 430 -15.08 16.39 -15.85
CA ASP A 430 -15.75 17.64 -16.30
C ASP A 430 -15.88 18.69 -15.19
N PRO A 431 -16.13 18.34 -13.91
CA PRO A 431 -16.17 19.32 -12.82
C PRO A 431 -14.85 20.07 -12.58
N PHE A 432 -13.73 19.55 -13.06
CA PHE A 432 -12.38 20.16 -12.93
C PHE A 432 -11.99 21.01 -14.13
N MET A 433 -12.80 21.02 -15.19
CA MET A 433 -12.54 21.83 -16.37
C MET A 433 -12.88 23.29 -16.12
N THR A 434 -11.90 24.17 -16.31
CA THR A 434 -12.09 25.64 -16.18
C THR A 434 -12.06 26.28 -17.57
N ASP A 435 -13.17 26.85 -18.03
CA ASP A 435 -13.30 27.43 -19.37
C ASP A 435 -12.87 26.49 -20.51
N GLY A 436 -13.11 25.17 -20.35
CA GLY A 436 -12.74 24.12 -21.30
C GLY A 436 -11.25 23.77 -21.28
N ARG A 437 -10.51 24.13 -20.23
CA ARG A 437 -9.11 23.82 -20.01
C ARG A 437 -8.89 22.98 -18.76
N ALA A 438 -7.87 22.13 -18.79
CA ALA A 438 -7.46 21.26 -17.71
C ALA A 438 -6.21 21.82 -17.01
N TYR A 439 -6.40 22.49 -15.87
CA TYR A 439 -5.30 22.97 -15.03
C TYR A 439 -4.99 22.02 -13.89
N VAL A 440 -6.01 21.36 -13.36
CA VAL A 440 -5.92 20.29 -12.34
C VAL A 440 -6.89 19.21 -12.71
N LEU A 441 -6.47 17.95 -12.63
CA LEU A 441 -7.33 16.78 -12.88
C LEU A 441 -7.08 15.72 -11.83
N PRO A 442 -8.12 15.03 -11.33
CA PRO A 442 -7.93 13.86 -10.48
C PRO A 442 -7.41 12.69 -11.31
N ALA A 443 -6.37 12.02 -10.84
CA ALA A 443 -5.89 10.78 -11.46
C ALA A 443 -6.57 9.54 -10.87
N ARG A 444 -7.16 9.66 -9.68
CA ARG A 444 -7.92 8.62 -8.97
C ARG A 444 -9.17 9.24 -8.33
N PHE A 445 -10.07 8.39 -7.88
CA PHE A 445 -11.21 8.80 -7.06
C PHE A 445 -11.69 7.65 -6.17
N ILE A 446 -12.33 8.01 -5.08
CA ILE A 446 -12.94 7.11 -4.11
C ILE A 446 -14.43 7.41 -4.04
N VAL A 447 -15.26 6.39 -3.83
CA VAL A 447 -16.70 6.58 -3.67
C VAL A 447 -17.11 6.18 -2.26
N PRO A 448 -17.57 7.12 -1.43
CA PRO A 448 -18.14 6.78 -0.13
C PRO A 448 -19.40 5.95 -0.31
N ALA A 449 -19.49 4.81 0.34
CA ALA A 449 -20.55 3.84 0.15
C ALA A 449 -21.12 3.30 1.46
N LEU A 450 -22.39 2.93 1.41
CA LEU A 450 -23.09 2.14 2.41
C LEU A 450 -23.36 0.77 1.81
N CYS A 451 -23.04 -0.31 2.56
CA CYS A 451 -23.24 -1.69 2.13
C CYS A 451 -24.02 -2.48 3.18
N GLY A 452 -24.67 -3.55 2.75
CA GLY A 452 -25.44 -4.43 3.63
C GLY A 452 -26.21 -5.48 2.85
N ASP A 453 -27.07 -6.21 3.56
CA ASP A 453 -27.98 -7.19 2.95
C ASP A 453 -28.88 -6.49 1.94
N ALA A 454 -29.04 -7.09 0.76
CA ALA A 454 -29.90 -6.54 -0.28
C ALA A 454 -31.33 -6.37 0.24
N GLY A 455 -31.93 -5.21 -0.03
CA GLY A 455 -33.24 -4.82 0.46
C GLY A 455 -33.23 -4.06 1.79
N THR A 456 -32.16 -4.12 2.59
CA THR A 456 -32.01 -3.26 3.78
C THR A 456 -31.60 -1.84 3.40
N LEU A 457 -30.99 -1.67 2.21
CA LEU A 457 -30.54 -0.40 1.67
C LEU A 457 -31.64 0.33 0.85
N ASP A 458 -32.76 -0.35 0.57
CA ASP A 458 -33.84 0.20 -0.25
C ASP A 458 -34.44 1.48 0.36
N GLY A 459 -34.42 2.57 -0.40
CA GLY A 459 -34.97 3.84 0.00
C GLY A 459 -34.09 4.72 0.87
N LEU A 460 -32.85 4.31 1.15
CA LEU A 460 -31.88 5.17 1.82
C LEU A 460 -31.22 6.09 0.78
N THR A 461 -31.70 7.33 0.71
CA THR A 461 -31.26 8.28 -0.33
C THR A 461 -30.60 9.53 0.22
N ASP A 462 -30.86 9.88 1.49
CA ASP A 462 -30.27 11.04 2.14
C ASP A 462 -29.92 10.77 3.62
N LEU A 463 -29.36 11.77 4.28
CA LEU A 463 -28.96 11.69 5.68
C LEU A 463 -30.17 11.43 6.63
N ASN A 464 -31.36 11.87 6.30
CA ASN A 464 -32.54 11.63 7.17
C ASN A 464 -32.99 10.18 7.06
N ASP A 465 -32.97 9.62 5.84
CA ASP A 465 -33.30 8.20 5.63
C ASP A 465 -32.28 7.32 6.40
N LEU A 466 -30.97 7.66 6.36
CA LEU A 466 -29.95 6.98 7.13
C LEU A 466 -30.20 7.09 8.64
N GLN A 467 -30.55 8.28 9.13
CA GLN A 467 -30.85 8.48 10.55
C GLN A 467 -32.07 7.65 10.99
N ASP A 468 -33.13 7.62 10.20
CA ASP A 468 -34.34 6.83 10.50
C ASP A 468 -34.01 5.32 10.52
N ALA A 469 -33.13 4.84 9.62
CA ALA A 469 -32.68 3.48 9.58
C ALA A 469 -31.81 3.12 10.80
N VAL A 470 -30.94 4.04 11.24
CA VAL A 470 -30.15 3.90 12.48
C VAL A 470 -31.06 3.75 13.70
N LEU A 471 -32.07 4.63 13.84
CA LEU A 471 -32.98 4.62 14.98
C LEU A 471 -33.96 3.43 14.95
N ALA A 472 -34.20 2.83 13.79
CA ALA A 472 -35.03 1.63 13.66
C ALA A 472 -34.28 0.33 14.08
N ALA A 473 -32.95 0.38 14.12
CA ALA A 473 -32.15 -0.76 14.57
C ALA A 473 -32.16 -0.90 16.09
N ALA A 474 -31.78 -2.07 16.59
CA ALA A 474 -31.65 -2.27 18.03
C ALA A 474 -30.58 -1.32 18.63
N PRO A 475 -30.77 -0.84 19.86
CA PRO A 475 -29.70 -0.21 20.62
C PRO A 475 -28.52 -1.17 20.78
N ARG A 476 -27.31 -0.61 20.88
CA ARG A 476 -26.09 -1.40 21.09
C ARG A 476 -26.26 -2.32 22.30
N PRO A 477 -26.00 -3.64 22.17
CA PRO A 477 -26.03 -4.54 23.32
C PRO A 477 -24.90 -4.21 24.31
N ASP A 478 -25.11 -4.56 25.58
CA ASP A 478 -24.11 -4.39 26.64
C ASP A 478 -22.90 -5.31 26.38
N THR A 479 -21.76 -4.71 26.07
CA THR A 479 -20.58 -5.40 25.50
C THR A 479 -19.62 -6.01 26.51
N GLU A 480 -19.80 -5.79 27.81
CA GLU A 480 -18.86 -6.32 28.83
C GLU A 480 -18.76 -7.88 28.86
N GLN A 481 -19.58 -8.59 28.09
CA GLN A 481 -19.67 -10.04 28.17
C GLN A 481 -19.45 -10.82 26.85
N TYR A 482 -19.21 -10.17 25.70
CA TYR A 482 -19.38 -10.85 24.42
C TYR A 482 -18.16 -10.77 23.50
N SER A 483 -17.73 -11.94 23.00
CA SER A 483 -16.69 -12.08 21.97
C SER A 483 -17.18 -11.69 20.58
N ASP A 484 -16.24 -11.50 19.64
CA ASP A 484 -16.52 -11.24 18.23
C ASP A 484 -17.45 -12.29 17.59
N GLU A 485 -17.31 -13.56 17.97
CA GLU A 485 -18.20 -14.66 17.55
C GLU A 485 -19.66 -14.42 17.95
N TYR A 486 -19.89 -13.78 19.09
CA TYR A 486 -21.24 -13.48 19.55
C TYR A 486 -21.92 -12.43 18.67
N TYR A 487 -21.21 -11.35 18.31
CA TYR A 487 -21.81 -10.30 17.46
C TYR A 487 -22.07 -10.79 16.05
N THR A 488 -21.24 -11.64 15.50
CA THR A 488 -21.45 -12.26 14.18
C THR A 488 -22.67 -13.16 14.15
N ALA A 489 -22.95 -13.83 15.26
CA ALA A 489 -24.08 -14.76 15.41
C ALA A 489 -25.40 -14.08 15.82
N LEU A 490 -25.41 -12.75 16.10
CA LEU A 490 -26.65 -12.05 16.44
C LEU A 490 -27.61 -12.00 15.25
N PRO A 491 -28.92 -12.26 15.50
CA PRO A 491 -29.95 -11.96 14.51
C PRO A 491 -29.91 -10.51 14.07
N ASP A 492 -30.25 -10.22 12.80
CA ASP A 492 -30.17 -8.88 12.22
C ASP A 492 -30.98 -7.81 12.96
N ASP A 493 -32.06 -8.21 13.63
CA ASP A 493 -32.87 -7.33 14.48
C ASP A 493 -32.22 -6.97 15.82
N GLN A 494 -31.06 -7.59 16.13
CA GLN A 494 -30.27 -7.35 17.34
C GLN A 494 -28.91 -6.69 17.05
N LYS A 495 -28.53 -6.55 15.78
CA LYS A 495 -27.32 -5.81 15.37
C LYS A 495 -27.59 -4.30 15.42
N TYR A 496 -26.58 -3.51 15.86
CA TYR A 496 -26.64 -2.07 15.72
C TYR A 496 -26.48 -1.64 14.26
N ALA A 497 -26.99 -0.44 13.90
CA ALA A 497 -27.06 -0.05 12.50
C ALA A 497 -25.69 0.17 11.86
N LEU A 498 -24.79 0.89 12.55
CA LEU A 498 -23.49 1.28 12.06
C LEU A 498 -22.42 1.02 13.14
N ALA A 499 -21.25 0.57 12.73
CA ALA A 499 -20.10 0.43 13.63
C ALA A 499 -19.41 1.81 13.79
N LEU A 500 -19.81 2.56 14.81
CA LEU A 500 -19.30 3.90 15.12
C LEU A 500 -18.92 3.96 16.59
N ALA A 501 -17.69 4.39 16.89
CA ALA A 501 -17.17 4.47 18.25
C ALA A 501 -16.61 5.86 18.62
N SER A 502 -16.27 6.70 17.65
CA SER A 502 -15.52 7.93 17.88
C SER A 502 -15.95 9.08 16.96
N GLY A 503 -15.50 10.30 17.28
CA GLY A 503 -15.68 11.46 16.40
C GLY A 503 -15.02 11.29 15.03
N VAL A 504 -13.99 10.48 14.97
CA VAL A 504 -13.29 10.11 13.76
C VAL A 504 -14.19 9.28 12.84
N ASP A 505 -14.84 8.23 13.37
CA ASP A 505 -15.75 7.39 12.57
C ASP A 505 -16.90 8.22 11.99
N PHE A 506 -17.44 9.16 12.77
CA PHE A 506 -18.43 10.08 12.26
C PHE A 506 -17.91 11.01 11.17
N ALA A 507 -16.67 11.48 11.29
CA ALA A 507 -16.07 12.32 10.26
C ALA A 507 -15.90 11.53 8.94
N ASN A 508 -15.40 10.31 9.02
CA ASN A 508 -15.21 9.44 7.86
C ASN A 508 -16.53 9.00 7.21
N LEU A 509 -17.55 8.73 8.01
CA LEU A 509 -18.88 8.41 7.49
C LEU A 509 -19.52 9.60 6.77
N LEU A 510 -19.43 10.81 7.33
CA LEU A 510 -20.29 11.93 6.96
C LEU A 510 -19.63 12.96 6.04
N LEU A 511 -18.33 13.29 6.25
CA LEU A 511 -17.66 14.33 5.46
C LEU A 511 -17.50 13.95 3.99
N PRO A 512 -17.11 12.72 3.62
CA PRO A 512 -16.95 12.34 2.22
C PRO A 512 -18.19 12.50 1.34
N SER A 513 -19.39 12.48 1.95
CA SER A 513 -20.67 12.67 1.25
C SER A 513 -21.41 13.96 1.59
N SER A 514 -20.82 14.85 2.42
CA SER A 514 -21.57 16.02 2.93
C SER A 514 -20.77 17.31 2.99
N ALA A 515 -19.44 17.28 2.90
CA ALA A 515 -18.61 18.46 3.18
C ALA A 515 -18.87 19.64 2.25
N ASN A 516 -19.27 19.42 0.98
CA ASN A 516 -19.66 20.50 0.06
C ASN A 516 -20.90 21.27 0.54
N ALA A 517 -21.78 20.62 1.28
CA ALA A 517 -22.92 21.29 1.88
C ALA A 517 -22.56 22.07 3.16
N LEU A 518 -21.45 21.68 3.82
CA LEU A 518 -20.96 22.34 5.02
C LEU A 518 -20.12 23.59 4.70
N LEU A 519 -19.31 23.50 3.66
CA LEU A 519 -18.37 24.55 3.23
C LEU A 519 -18.51 24.79 1.73
N HIS A 520 -19.03 25.94 1.33
CA HIS A 520 -19.14 26.35 -0.06
C HIS A 520 -18.97 27.86 -0.19
N ASP A 521 -18.44 28.29 -1.31
CA ASP A 521 -18.18 29.72 -1.62
C ASP A 521 -17.38 30.46 -0.52
N GLY A 522 -16.47 29.74 0.17
CA GLY A 522 -15.66 30.30 1.25
C GLY A 522 -16.47 30.65 2.53
N ALA A 523 -17.61 30.00 2.75
CA ALA A 523 -18.44 30.19 3.93
C ALA A 523 -18.97 28.85 4.48
N LEU A 524 -19.06 28.75 5.81
CA LEU A 524 -19.68 27.63 6.48
C LEU A 524 -21.21 27.80 6.53
N ASP A 525 -21.94 26.73 6.19
CA ASP A 525 -23.39 26.67 6.34
C ASP A 525 -23.76 26.12 7.73
N ALA A 526 -24.27 26.99 8.57
CA ALA A 526 -24.66 26.64 9.94
C ALA A 526 -25.83 25.66 10.01
N ASP A 527 -26.76 25.71 9.05
CA ASP A 527 -27.90 24.81 9.02
C ASP A 527 -27.50 23.40 8.61
N ALA A 528 -26.56 23.28 7.66
CA ALA A 528 -25.96 22.00 7.27
C ALA A 528 -25.14 21.40 8.41
N LEU A 529 -24.29 22.19 9.07
CA LEU A 529 -23.55 21.77 10.27
C LEU A 529 -24.51 21.31 11.38
N THR A 530 -25.62 22.02 11.59
CA THR A 530 -26.63 21.64 12.59
C THR A 530 -27.24 20.27 12.27
N LYS A 531 -27.53 19.98 11.00
CA LYS A 531 -28.07 18.68 10.57
C LYS A 531 -27.08 17.55 10.85
N ILE A 532 -25.82 17.73 10.46
CA ILE A 532 -24.77 16.72 10.65
C ILE A 532 -24.52 16.46 12.14
N PHE A 533 -24.34 17.50 12.95
CA PHE A 533 -24.16 17.33 14.39
C PHE A 533 -25.39 16.82 15.12
N THR A 534 -26.59 17.07 14.58
CA THR A 534 -27.82 16.44 15.08
C THR A 534 -27.82 14.94 14.82
N PHE A 535 -27.36 14.49 13.64
CA PHE A 535 -27.15 13.08 13.35
C PHE A 535 -26.15 12.45 14.35
N VAL A 536 -24.97 13.09 14.55
CA VAL A 536 -23.97 12.64 15.53
C VAL A 536 -24.60 12.50 16.93
N LYS A 537 -25.25 13.57 17.42
CA LYS A 537 -25.86 13.59 18.74
C LYS A 537 -26.95 12.54 18.92
N THR A 538 -27.84 12.43 17.93
CA THR A 538 -28.98 11.50 18.00
C THR A 538 -28.49 10.05 17.99
N THR A 539 -27.51 9.72 17.16
CA THR A 539 -26.91 8.39 17.07
C THR A 539 -26.13 8.06 18.35
N ALA A 540 -25.31 9.00 18.85
CA ALA A 540 -24.53 8.81 20.07
C ALA A 540 -25.44 8.60 21.30
N ASP A 541 -26.49 9.38 21.43
CA ASP A 541 -27.47 9.23 22.54
C ASP A 541 -28.24 7.90 22.45
N TYR A 542 -28.65 7.52 21.25
CA TYR A 542 -29.40 6.28 21.03
C TYR A 542 -28.63 5.04 21.41
N TYR A 543 -27.32 5.01 21.08
CA TYR A 543 -26.44 3.90 21.44
C TYR A 543 -25.72 4.06 22.79
N GLY A 544 -25.95 5.17 23.51
CA GLY A 544 -25.31 5.41 24.80
C GLY A 544 -23.77 5.50 24.71
N MET A 545 -23.25 6.09 23.63
CA MET A 545 -21.80 6.08 23.34
C MET A 545 -20.97 6.78 24.42
N ALA A 546 -21.53 7.76 25.16
CA ALA A 546 -20.84 8.43 26.24
C ALA A 546 -20.39 7.50 27.38
N ASP A 547 -21.16 6.46 27.64
CA ASP A 547 -20.87 5.47 28.69
C ASP A 547 -19.95 4.35 28.20
N TYR A 548 -19.67 4.32 26.88
CA TYR A 548 -19.00 3.22 26.20
C TYR A 548 -17.63 3.54 25.62
N ILE A 549 -17.06 4.71 25.92
CA ILE A 549 -15.74 5.10 25.43
C ILE A 549 -14.63 4.20 26.02
N ASN A 550 -14.83 2.94 26.18
CA ASN A 550 -13.70 2.10 26.60
C ASN A 550 -13.72 0.67 26.03
N THR A 551 -12.68 0.40 25.39
CA THR A 551 -11.78 -0.74 25.41
C THR A 551 -12.05 -1.91 24.47
N GLU A 552 -13.27 -2.25 24.06
CA GLU A 552 -13.43 -3.50 23.32
C GLU A 552 -13.91 -3.35 21.85
N MET A 553 -14.43 -2.20 21.46
CA MET A 553 -14.56 -1.90 20.02
C MET A 553 -13.24 -1.39 19.41
N ASN A 554 -12.24 -1.11 20.22
CA ASN A 554 -10.91 -0.74 19.76
C ASN A 554 -10.20 -1.81 18.92
N GLY A 555 -10.65 -3.06 18.94
CA GLY A 555 -10.13 -4.11 18.06
C GLY A 555 -10.66 -4.07 16.63
N ALA A 556 -11.74 -3.29 16.36
CA ALA A 556 -12.35 -3.24 15.03
C ALA A 556 -12.34 -1.83 14.41
N SER A 557 -12.12 -0.78 15.19
CA SER A 557 -12.11 0.61 14.71
C SER A 557 -10.89 1.40 15.17
N SER A 558 -10.01 0.84 15.99
CA SER A 558 -8.75 1.46 16.33
C SER A 558 -7.66 1.09 15.31
N GLN A 559 -7.83 1.40 14.08
CA GLN A 559 -6.66 1.81 13.35
C GLN A 559 -6.19 3.09 14.01
N SER A 560 -5.02 3.04 14.64
CA SER A 560 -4.31 4.25 15.03
C SER A 560 -4.25 5.12 13.78
N TYR A 561 -4.90 6.30 13.82
CA TYR A 561 -4.80 7.25 12.73
C TYR A 561 -3.33 7.58 12.58
N ASP A 562 -2.75 7.03 11.57
CA ASP A 562 -1.47 7.50 11.08
C ASP A 562 -1.69 8.92 10.56
N ASN A 563 -0.72 9.79 10.75
CA ASN A 563 -0.82 11.18 10.31
C ASN A 563 -1.05 11.31 8.79
N ALA A 564 -0.75 10.26 8.02
CA ALA A 564 -1.07 10.14 6.61
C ALA A 564 -2.60 10.12 6.35
N ASP A 565 -3.40 9.52 7.22
CA ASP A 565 -4.85 9.40 7.05
C ASP A 565 -5.58 10.75 7.16
N ILE A 566 -4.98 11.74 7.81
CA ILE A 566 -5.52 13.11 7.86
C ILE A 566 -5.30 13.83 6.53
N VAL A 567 -4.27 13.48 5.78
CA VAL A 567 -3.93 14.10 4.49
C VAL A 567 -4.66 13.39 3.35
N THR A 568 -4.76 12.08 3.42
CA THR A 568 -5.55 11.25 2.50
C THR A 568 -6.93 10.99 3.10
N ILE A 569 -7.96 10.86 2.27
CA ILE A 569 -9.25 10.33 2.71
C ILE A 569 -9.09 8.81 2.62
N ASP A 570 -8.33 8.25 3.53
CA ASP A 570 -8.15 6.80 3.61
C ASP A 570 -8.76 6.31 4.91
N ALA A 571 -10.05 6.05 4.89
CA ALA A 571 -10.72 5.31 5.92
C ALA A 571 -10.90 3.89 5.43
N GLN A 572 -9.81 3.14 5.40
CA GLN A 572 -9.93 1.68 5.32
C GLN A 572 -10.48 1.17 6.65
N GLN A 573 -11.77 1.15 6.78
CA GLN A 573 -12.33 0.19 7.71
C GLN A 573 -12.16 -1.20 7.12
N ASP A 574 -11.67 -2.12 7.93
CA ASP A 574 -11.61 -3.52 7.59
C ASP A 574 -13.02 -3.96 7.15
N GLU A 575 -13.20 -4.11 5.85
CA GLU A 575 -14.46 -4.47 5.18
C GLU A 575 -15.09 -5.71 5.83
N TYR A 576 -14.24 -6.57 6.37
CA TYR A 576 -14.60 -7.81 7.01
C TYR A 576 -15.32 -7.61 8.35
N SER A 577 -14.88 -6.68 9.18
CA SER A 577 -15.41 -6.53 10.53
C SER A 577 -16.70 -5.71 10.60
N THR A 578 -16.92 -4.77 9.68
CA THR A 578 -18.09 -3.89 9.69
C THR A 578 -19.37 -4.61 9.28
N CYS A 579 -19.35 -5.37 8.18
CA CYS A 579 -20.58 -6.06 7.71
C CYS A 579 -21.02 -7.22 8.60
N SER A 580 -20.10 -7.82 9.38
CA SER A 580 -20.43 -8.92 10.31
C SER A 580 -21.02 -8.46 11.65
N ARG A 581 -20.74 -7.23 12.07
CA ARG A 581 -21.13 -6.71 13.40
C ARG A 581 -22.23 -5.67 13.39
N ALA A 582 -22.48 -5.05 12.25
CA ALA A 582 -23.48 -4.03 12.06
C ALA A 582 -24.48 -4.43 10.96
N LYS A 583 -25.66 -3.82 10.99
CA LYS A 583 -26.67 -4.01 9.96
C LYS A 583 -26.23 -3.39 8.62
N PHE A 584 -25.46 -2.30 8.67
CA PHE A 584 -24.88 -1.63 7.54
C PHE A 584 -23.37 -1.49 7.74
N GLY A 585 -22.60 -1.90 6.73
CA GLY A 585 -21.20 -1.54 6.58
C GLY A 585 -21.10 -0.19 5.87
N TRP A 586 -20.02 0.53 6.11
CA TRP A 586 -19.67 1.73 5.36
C TRP A 586 -18.20 1.70 5.02
N MET A 587 -17.87 2.19 3.83
CA MET A 587 -16.51 2.14 3.31
C MET A 587 -16.26 3.23 2.28
N ASP A 588 -15.00 3.53 2.06
CA ASP A 588 -14.52 4.28 0.91
C ASP A 588 -14.10 3.31 -0.19
N VAL A 589 -14.91 3.25 -1.27
CA VAL A 589 -14.67 2.31 -2.37
C VAL A 589 -13.54 2.83 -3.26
N ALA A 590 -12.34 2.38 -2.97
CA ALA A 590 -11.14 2.69 -3.74
C ALA A 590 -10.97 1.78 -4.97
N THR A 591 -11.73 0.68 -5.06
CA THR A 591 -11.64 -0.27 -6.18
C THR A 591 -12.94 -1.04 -6.38
N PRO A 592 -13.29 -1.39 -7.63
CA PRO A 592 -14.43 -2.27 -7.89
C PRO A 592 -14.32 -3.67 -7.24
N TYR A 593 -13.11 -4.10 -6.87
CA TYR A 593 -12.88 -5.40 -6.23
C TYR A 593 -13.44 -5.49 -4.79
N ALA A 594 -13.73 -4.37 -4.14
CA ALA A 594 -14.34 -4.32 -2.81
C ALA A 594 -15.60 -5.20 -2.70
N VAL A 595 -16.43 -5.27 -3.75
CA VAL A 595 -17.63 -6.11 -3.75
C VAL A 595 -17.36 -7.62 -3.68
N ILE A 596 -16.15 -8.06 -4.07
CA ILE A 596 -15.75 -9.47 -3.95
C ILE A 596 -15.50 -9.81 -2.47
N ALA A 597 -14.86 -8.92 -1.74
CA ALA A 597 -14.67 -9.08 -0.30
C ALA A 597 -16.01 -9.12 0.42
N MET A 598 -16.90 -8.16 0.13
CA MET A 598 -18.27 -8.13 0.67
C MET A 598 -19.03 -9.43 0.43
N ALA A 599 -18.94 -9.99 -0.78
CA ALA A 599 -19.62 -11.23 -1.14
C ALA A 599 -19.05 -12.47 -0.42
N ARG A 600 -17.82 -12.41 0.09
CA ARG A 600 -17.15 -13.52 0.81
C ARG A 600 -17.38 -13.50 2.32
N THR A 601 -17.77 -12.37 2.90
CA THR A 601 -17.72 -12.16 4.36
C THR A 601 -18.89 -12.75 5.11
N ASN A 602 -19.98 -13.16 4.45
CA ASN A 602 -21.18 -13.59 5.18
C ASN A 602 -21.08 -14.97 5.83
N ASP A 603 -20.12 -15.81 5.50
CA ASP A 603 -19.80 -17.01 6.31
C ASP A 603 -18.52 -17.75 5.92
N ILE A 604 -17.38 -17.39 6.52
CA ILE A 604 -16.15 -18.20 6.40
C ILE A 604 -16.12 -19.40 7.36
N PHE A 605 -17.05 -19.45 8.32
CA PHE A 605 -17.07 -20.48 9.36
C PHE A 605 -18.15 -21.54 9.17
N ASP A 606 -19.15 -21.30 8.29
CA ASP A 606 -20.21 -22.27 7.99
C ASP A 606 -20.32 -22.54 6.48
N ALA A 607 -19.72 -23.64 6.04
CA ALA A 607 -19.74 -24.06 4.64
C ALA A 607 -21.14 -24.42 4.10
N ASP A 608 -22.14 -24.55 4.99
CA ASP A 608 -23.51 -24.92 4.66
C ASP A 608 -24.50 -23.72 4.73
N ALA A 609 -24.02 -22.49 5.06
CA ALA A 609 -24.86 -21.31 5.13
C ALA A 609 -25.38 -20.90 3.73
N GLU A 610 -26.66 -20.52 3.65
CA GLU A 610 -27.23 -19.95 2.42
C GLU A 610 -26.59 -18.57 2.17
N ALA A 611 -26.15 -18.34 0.93
CA ALA A 611 -25.62 -17.04 0.50
C ALA A 611 -26.64 -15.92 0.70
N VAL A 612 -26.29 -14.92 1.50
CA VAL A 612 -27.12 -13.73 1.67
C VAL A 612 -26.77 -12.75 0.54
N PRO A 613 -27.78 -12.30 -0.24
CA PRO A 613 -27.53 -11.25 -1.25
C PRO A 613 -27.09 -9.95 -0.59
N VAL A 614 -25.97 -9.38 -1.01
CA VAL A 614 -25.44 -8.09 -0.55
C VAL A 614 -25.52 -7.04 -1.64
N ASP A 615 -25.68 -5.79 -1.25
CA ASP A 615 -25.71 -4.64 -2.15
C ASP A 615 -24.88 -3.48 -1.57
N MET A 616 -24.61 -2.50 -2.41
CA MET A 616 -23.88 -1.29 -2.08
C MET A 616 -24.52 -0.10 -2.77
N ILE A 617 -24.72 0.97 -2.02
CA ILE A 617 -25.23 2.24 -2.53
C ILE A 617 -24.26 3.37 -2.22
N PRO A 618 -24.23 4.46 -2.99
CA PRO A 618 -23.52 5.67 -2.58
C PRO A 618 -23.98 6.11 -1.19
N MET A 619 -23.05 6.60 -0.36
CA MET A 619 -23.34 7.03 1.01
C MET A 619 -24.47 8.08 1.05
N PRO A 620 -25.55 7.81 1.78
CA PRO A 620 -26.64 8.78 1.97
C PRO A 620 -26.19 9.97 2.82
N GLY A 621 -25.76 11.04 2.16
CA GLY A 621 -25.27 12.27 2.79
C GLY A 621 -26.05 13.50 2.37
N LEU A 622 -25.48 14.69 2.59
CA LEU A 622 -26.06 15.96 2.15
C LEU A 622 -25.77 16.27 0.67
N THR A 623 -24.82 15.55 0.05
CA THR A 623 -24.41 15.72 -1.35
C THR A 623 -24.79 14.48 -2.15
N GLN A 624 -25.57 14.65 -3.21
CA GLN A 624 -25.93 13.56 -4.10
C GLN A 624 -24.85 13.32 -5.15
N GLY A 625 -24.59 12.05 -5.48
CA GLY A 625 -23.57 11.65 -6.45
C GLY A 625 -22.14 12.00 -6.00
N ALA A 626 -21.91 12.01 -4.70
CA ALA A 626 -20.63 12.34 -4.10
C ALA A 626 -19.53 11.32 -4.49
N TYR A 627 -18.36 11.84 -4.81
CA TYR A 627 -17.13 11.09 -4.89
C TYR A 627 -15.97 11.97 -4.39
N ASN A 628 -14.93 11.36 -3.89
CA ASN A 628 -13.75 12.06 -3.41
C ASN A 628 -12.63 11.93 -4.45
N PRO A 629 -12.29 13.01 -5.17
CA PRO A 629 -11.18 13.02 -6.10
C PRO A 629 -9.87 12.85 -5.34
N GLN A 630 -8.96 12.07 -5.89
CA GLN A 630 -7.66 11.76 -5.33
C GLN A 630 -6.58 12.01 -6.38
N VAL A 631 -5.37 12.28 -5.92
CA VAL A 631 -4.21 12.52 -6.77
C VAL A 631 -4.51 13.64 -7.78
N LEU A 632 -4.75 14.83 -7.26
CA LEU A 632 -5.10 16.03 -8.03
C LEU A 632 -3.86 16.60 -8.71
N VAL A 633 -3.62 16.20 -9.96
CA VAL A 633 -2.41 16.53 -10.72
C VAL A 633 -2.52 17.92 -11.36
N GLY A 634 -1.54 18.79 -11.09
CA GLY A 634 -1.32 20.08 -11.75
C GLY A 634 0.13 20.25 -12.19
N VAL A 635 0.38 21.15 -13.13
CA VAL A 635 1.73 21.49 -13.62
C VAL A 635 2.05 22.93 -13.29
N ASN A 636 3.21 23.20 -12.72
CA ASN A 636 3.71 24.54 -12.46
C ASN A 636 3.90 25.31 -13.78
N ALA A 637 3.21 26.43 -13.95
CA ALA A 637 3.31 27.27 -15.14
C ALA A 637 4.72 27.84 -15.38
N ASN A 638 5.55 27.89 -14.33
CA ASN A 638 6.91 28.40 -14.37
C ASN A 638 7.97 27.30 -14.37
N SER A 639 7.58 26.04 -14.61
CA SER A 639 8.54 24.94 -14.78
C SER A 639 9.61 25.31 -15.82
N LYS A 640 10.86 24.99 -15.52
CA LYS A 640 11.98 25.21 -16.45
C LYS A 640 11.96 24.25 -17.63
N ASN A 641 11.23 23.13 -17.48
CA ASN A 641 11.07 22.06 -18.45
C ASN A 641 9.58 21.79 -18.74
N PRO A 642 8.80 22.77 -19.26
CA PRO A 642 7.34 22.72 -19.31
C PRO A 642 6.79 21.53 -20.13
N ASP A 643 7.44 21.16 -21.23
CA ASP A 643 7.00 20.05 -22.05
C ASP A 643 7.25 18.69 -21.33
N ALA A 644 8.38 18.54 -20.67
CA ALA A 644 8.69 17.35 -19.87
C ALA A 644 7.77 17.25 -18.64
N ALA A 645 7.49 18.35 -17.94
CA ALA A 645 6.56 18.40 -16.81
C ALA A 645 5.13 18.03 -17.23
N LYS A 646 4.63 18.53 -18.37
CA LYS A 646 3.34 18.12 -18.94
C LYS A 646 3.33 16.66 -19.37
N GLY A 647 4.43 16.14 -19.92
CA GLY A 647 4.60 14.74 -20.27
C GLY A 647 4.53 13.84 -19.04
N LEU A 648 5.19 14.24 -17.96
CA LEU A 648 5.12 13.54 -16.67
C LEU A 648 3.70 13.58 -16.07
N ALA A 649 3.04 14.74 -16.07
CA ALA A 649 1.65 14.85 -15.64
C ALA A 649 0.71 13.96 -16.47
N ALA A 650 0.93 13.85 -17.79
CA ALA A 650 0.14 12.96 -18.65
C ALA A 650 0.35 11.48 -18.33
N ALA A 651 1.53 11.08 -17.81
CA ALA A 651 1.80 9.70 -17.43
C ALA A 651 0.86 9.20 -16.32
N PHE A 652 0.39 10.08 -15.43
CA PHE A 652 -0.62 9.74 -14.41
C PHE A 652 -1.92 9.19 -15.02
N PHE A 653 -2.25 9.58 -16.24
CA PHE A 653 -3.47 9.18 -16.96
C PHE A 653 -3.20 8.13 -18.03
N GLY A 654 -1.96 7.64 -18.13
CA GLY A 654 -1.56 6.57 -19.05
C GLY A 654 -2.14 5.21 -18.64
N THR A 655 -2.32 4.32 -19.62
CA THR A 655 -2.84 2.95 -19.36
C THR A 655 -1.93 2.19 -18.41
N ASP A 656 -0.61 2.35 -18.53
CA ASP A 656 0.38 1.66 -17.66
C ASP A 656 0.20 1.97 -16.17
N VAL A 657 -0.28 3.17 -15.85
CA VAL A 657 -0.58 3.61 -14.47
C VAL A 657 -2.01 3.28 -14.08
N GLN A 658 -2.96 3.55 -14.97
CA GLN A 658 -4.39 3.48 -14.66
C GLN A 658 -4.95 2.04 -14.63
N SER A 659 -4.29 1.09 -15.31
CA SER A 659 -4.64 -0.33 -15.23
C SER A 659 -4.21 -0.97 -13.90
N GLN A 660 -3.21 -0.39 -13.22
CA GLN A 660 -2.73 -0.91 -11.94
C GLN A 660 -3.76 -0.68 -10.82
N TYR A 661 -3.81 -1.62 -9.88
CA TYR A 661 -4.46 -1.38 -8.60
C TYR A 661 -3.61 -0.37 -7.80
N CYS A 662 -4.28 0.48 -7.06
CA CYS A 662 -3.65 1.47 -6.20
C CYS A 662 -4.56 1.78 -5.02
N SER A 663 -3.99 1.86 -3.81
CA SER A 663 -4.69 2.31 -2.60
C SER A 663 -5.23 3.74 -2.73
N ASP A 664 -4.61 4.58 -3.55
CA ASP A 664 -5.08 5.96 -3.83
C ASP A 664 -6.50 6.02 -4.44
N GLY A 665 -7.05 4.92 -4.94
CA GLY A 665 -8.43 4.91 -5.44
C GLY A 665 -8.64 4.28 -6.81
N THR A 666 -9.88 4.36 -7.25
CA THR A 666 -10.37 3.86 -8.54
C THR A 666 -9.80 4.67 -9.71
N THR A 667 -9.53 3.99 -10.82
CA THR A 667 -9.05 4.60 -12.07
C THR A 667 -10.07 5.60 -12.65
N VAL A 668 -9.58 6.76 -13.10
CA VAL A 668 -10.40 7.74 -13.85
C VAL A 668 -10.51 7.39 -15.33
N ARG A 669 -9.76 6.39 -15.81
CA ARG A 669 -9.74 6.01 -17.22
C ARG A 669 -10.88 5.02 -17.53
N ALA A 670 -11.72 5.38 -18.51
CA ALA A 670 -12.96 4.65 -18.79
C ALA A 670 -12.75 3.22 -19.31
N ASP A 671 -11.70 2.98 -20.10
CA ASP A 671 -11.33 1.64 -20.60
C ASP A 671 -10.82 0.75 -19.45
N CYS A 672 -9.94 1.26 -18.60
CA CYS A 672 -9.41 0.53 -17.44
C CYS A 672 -10.50 0.22 -16.40
N LEU A 673 -11.41 1.17 -16.11
CA LEU A 673 -12.53 0.90 -15.21
C LEU A 673 -13.43 -0.21 -15.76
N ARG A 674 -13.76 -0.18 -17.04
CA ARG A 674 -14.59 -1.20 -17.66
C ARG A 674 -13.97 -2.58 -17.55
N GLU A 675 -12.67 -2.72 -17.81
CA GLU A 675 -11.95 -3.98 -17.67
C GLU A 675 -12.06 -4.53 -16.23
N LYS A 676 -11.84 -3.67 -15.22
CA LYS A 676 -11.96 -4.06 -13.82
C LYS A 676 -13.40 -4.46 -13.46
N LEU A 677 -14.40 -3.70 -13.92
CA LEU A 677 -15.83 -4.03 -13.71
C LEU A 677 -16.20 -5.37 -14.34
N ASP A 678 -15.74 -5.64 -15.56
CA ASP A 678 -16.00 -6.91 -16.26
C ASP A 678 -15.35 -8.09 -15.52
N ALA A 679 -14.13 -7.92 -15.00
CA ALA A 679 -13.44 -8.93 -14.19
C ALA A 679 -14.19 -9.23 -12.89
N VAL A 680 -14.62 -8.19 -12.15
CA VAL A 680 -15.41 -8.34 -10.91
C VAL A 680 -16.73 -9.06 -11.19
N LYS A 681 -17.48 -8.66 -12.23
CA LYS A 681 -18.74 -9.29 -12.62
C LYS A 681 -18.55 -10.76 -12.99
N ALA A 682 -17.47 -11.11 -13.68
CA ALA A 682 -17.13 -12.50 -14.00
C ALA A 682 -16.86 -13.31 -12.71
N THR A 683 -16.10 -12.77 -11.79
CA THR A 683 -15.80 -13.41 -10.50
C THR A 683 -17.05 -13.63 -9.67
N VAL A 684 -17.87 -12.60 -9.47
CA VAL A 684 -19.10 -12.67 -8.68
C VAL A 684 -20.15 -13.59 -9.33
N SER A 685 -20.24 -13.64 -10.66
CA SER A 685 -21.17 -14.53 -11.37
C SER A 685 -20.69 -15.98 -11.43
N GLY A 686 -19.37 -16.22 -11.46
CA GLY A 686 -18.75 -17.55 -11.41
C GLY A 686 -18.89 -18.24 -10.05
N ALA A 687 -19.02 -17.46 -9.00
CA ALA A 687 -19.10 -17.90 -7.61
C ALA A 687 -20.35 -18.76 -7.24
N LYS A 688 -21.22 -19.04 -8.20
CA LYS A 688 -22.38 -19.93 -8.02
C LYS A 688 -22.02 -21.42 -7.80
N THR A 689 -20.75 -21.78 -7.84
CA THR A 689 -20.28 -23.17 -7.84
C THR A 689 -19.52 -23.61 -6.60
N GLY A 690 -19.66 -22.95 -5.44
CA GLY A 690 -19.34 -23.73 -4.28
C GLY A 690 -18.54 -23.16 -3.12
N LYS A 691 -18.12 -21.88 -3.09
CA LYS A 691 -17.42 -21.31 -1.89
C LYS A 691 -17.64 -19.82 -1.65
N VAL A 692 -18.54 -19.15 -2.35
CA VAL A 692 -18.90 -17.76 -2.07
C VAL A 692 -20.27 -17.75 -1.43
N THR A 693 -20.31 -17.39 -0.17
CA THR A 693 -21.50 -17.40 0.69
C THR A 693 -22.41 -16.18 0.49
N GLY A 694 -21.97 -15.15 -0.24
CA GLY A 694 -22.76 -13.99 -0.61
C GLY A 694 -22.79 -13.75 -2.12
N ALA A 695 -23.90 -13.28 -2.66
CA ALA A 695 -24.02 -12.83 -4.04
C ALA A 695 -24.16 -11.31 -4.05
N TYR A 696 -23.22 -10.58 -4.62
CA TYR A 696 -23.44 -9.16 -4.91
C TYR A 696 -24.53 -9.02 -5.97
N VAL A 697 -25.57 -8.24 -5.68
CA VAL A 697 -26.74 -8.07 -6.56
C VAL A 697 -26.89 -6.66 -7.11
N GLY A 698 -26.02 -5.73 -6.71
CA GLY A 698 -26.06 -4.34 -7.14
C GLY A 698 -25.63 -4.11 -8.59
N ASP A 699 -25.86 -2.91 -9.09
CA ASP A 699 -25.45 -2.46 -10.43
C ASP A 699 -24.20 -1.56 -10.32
N LEU A 700 -23.01 -2.17 -10.47
CA LEU A 700 -21.74 -1.45 -10.40
C LEU A 700 -21.59 -0.39 -11.52
N ASP A 701 -22.16 -0.63 -12.72
CA ASP A 701 -22.07 0.38 -13.78
C ASP A 701 -22.88 1.63 -13.38
N ALA A 702 -24.08 1.44 -12.81
CA ALA A 702 -24.89 2.54 -12.31
C ALA A 702 -24.23 3.21 -11.09
N PHE A 703 -23.61 2.46 -10.20
CA PHE A 703 -22.90 2.98 -9.04
C PHE A 703 -21.84 4.00 -9.45
N TYR A 704 -20.93 3.64 -10.36
CA TYR A 704 -19.87 4.55 -10.82
C TYR A 704 -20.39 5.65 -11.77
N ALA A 705 -21.41 5.39 -12.59
CA ALA A 705 -22.00 6.40 -13.47
C ALA A 705 -22.72 7.51 -12.71
N ASN A 706 -23.18 7.24 -11.50
CA ASN A 706 -23.86 8.22 -10.64
C ASN A 706 -22.88 9.13 -9.86
N CYS A 707 -21.58 8.88 -9.89
CA CYS A 707 -20.57 9.76 -9.32
C CYS A 707 -20.43 11.02 -10.17
N THR A 708 -21.00 12.15 -9.73
CA THR A 708 -21.07 13.39 -10.53
C THR A 708 -20.65 14.65 -9.78
N THR A 709 -20.48 14.54 -8.46
CA THR A 709 -20.22 15.69 -7.59
C THR A 709 -18.92 15.44 -6.80
N PRO A 710 -17.81 16.08 -7.16
CA PRO A 710 -16.59 15.96 -6.38
C PRO A 710 -16.76 16.61 -5.01
N VAL A 711 -16.36 15.92 -3.96
CA VAL A 711 -16.36 16.43 -2.59
C VAL A 711 -14.93 16.66 -2.16
N LEU A 712 -14.61 17.91 -1.91
CA LEU A 712 -13.31 18.38 -1.44
C LEU A 712 -13.49 19.19 -0.17
N PHE A 713 -12.64 18.98 0.81
CA PHE A 713 -12.67 19.74 2.05
C PHE A 713 -11.27 19.87 2.67
N PRO A 714 -10.98 21.00 3.33
CA PRO A 714 -9.66 21.21 3.95
C PRO A 714 -9.51 20.33 5.17
N VAL A 715 -8.24 19.96 5.46
CA VAL A 715 -7.86 19.19 6.66
C VAL A 715 -8.37 19.85 7.95
N MET A 716 -8.36 21.18 8.01
CA MET A 716 -8.85 21.94 9.18
C MET A 716 -10.35 21.70 9.45
N LEU A 717 -11.17 21.53 8.40
CA LEU A 717 -12.60 21.20 8.60
C LEU A 717 -12.73 19.79 9.20
N GLN A 718 -11.98 18.83 8.69
CA GLN A 718 -11.99 17.46 9.20
C GLN A 718 -11.56 17.42 10.67
N GLN A 719 -10.43 18.03 11.02
CA GLN A 719 -9.93 18.04 12.38
C GLN A 719 -10.88 18.74 13.36
N SER A 720 -11.44 19.91 12.97
CA SER A 720 -12.42 20.60 13.79
C SER A 720 -13.69 19.77 13.96
N PHE A 721 -14.17 19.13 12.88
CA PHE A 721 -15.33 18.25 12.93
C PHE A 721 -15.10 17.09 13.91
N ILE A 722 -13.97 16.38 13.81
CA ILE A 722 -13.60 15.28 14.71
C ILE A 722 -13.66 15.71 16.17
N ASN A 723 -13.02 16.84 16.50
CA ASN A 723 -12.95 17.33 17.86
C ASN A 723 -14.35 17.63 18.44
N HIS A 724 -15.20 18.29 17.67
CA HIS A 724 -16.54 18.67 18.12
C HIS A 724 -17.53 17.49 18.08
N ALA A 725 -17.37 16.54 17.15
CA ALA A 725 -18.13 15.30 17.17
C ALA A 725 -17.79 14.46 18.41
N GLN A 726 -16.50 14.36 18.77
CA GLN A 726 -16.09 13.69 19.99
C GLN A 726 -16.64 14.38 21.24
N ALA A 727 -16.61 15.72 21.29
CA ALA A 727 -17.16 16.48 22.41
C ALA A 727 -18.68 16.29 22.57
N ILE A 728 -19.41 16.09 21.47
CA ILE A 728 -20.83 15.72 21.50
C ILE A 728 -21.01 14.30 22.05
N ILE A 729 -20.20 13.33 21.63
CA ILE A 729 -20.23 11.93 22.11
C ILE A 729 -19.97 11.91 23.62
N ASP A 730 -18.96 12.64 24.08
CA ASP A 730 -18.59 12.74 25.50
C ASP A 730 -19.60 13.51 26.36
N GLY A 731 -20.60 14.17 25.73
CA GLY A 731 -21.58 15.00 26.39
C GLY A 731 -21.02 16.33 26.94
N SER A 732 -19.81 16.72 26.52
CA SER A 732 -19.19 17.99 26.92
C SER A 732 -19.67 19.19 26.10
N GLU A 733 -20.23 18.94 24.90
CA GLU A 733 -20.83 19.95 24.04
C GLU A 733 -22.25 19.54 23.58
N ASP A 734 -23.09 20.54 23.33
CA ASP A 734 -24.32 20.38 22.57
C ASP A 734 -24.12 20.75 21.09
N VAL A 735 -25.12 20.45 20.25
CA VAL A 735 -25.08 20.73 18.80
C VAL A 735 -24.80 22.20 18.50
N ALA A 736 -25.37 23.13 19.27
CA ALA A 736 -25.17 24.56 19.03
C ALA A 736 -23.74 25.01 19.38
N ALA A 737 -23.17 24.45 20.45
CA ALA A 737 -21.77 24.70 20.83
C ALA A 737 -20.81 24.15 19.78
N ALA A 738 -21.03 22.91 19.27
CA ALA A 738 -20.23 22.30 18.25
C ALA A 738 -20.25 23.12 16.93
N VAL A 739 -21.42 23.56 16.48
CA VAL A 739 -21.54 24.43 15.30
C VAL A 739 -20.76 25.72 15.46
N ALA A 740 -20.89 26.38 16.63
CA ALA A 740 -20.14 27.61 16.93
C ALA A 740 -18.63 27.36 17.04
N GLY A 741 -18.23 26.20 17.55
CA GLY A 741 -16.84 25.76 17.61
C GLY A 741 -16.21 25.64 16.23
N VAL A 742 -16.81 24.86 15.31
CA VAL A 742 -16.32 24.75 13.94
C VAL A 742 -16.22 26.10 13.23
N GLN A 743 -17.23 26.98 13.42
CA GLN A 743 -17.19 28.34 12.86
C GLN A 743 -16.01 29.17 13.42
N SER A 744 -15.70 29.01 14.71
CA SER A 744 -14.57 29.68 15.35
C SER A 744 -13.24 29.17 14.86
N ASP A 745 -13.09 27.84 14.77
CA ASP A 745 -11.84 27.18 14.37
C ASP A 745 -11.45 27.52 12.91
N LEU A 746 -12.43 27.57 12.02
CA LEU A 746 -12.17 27.88 10.62
C LEU A 746 -12.21 29.39 10.30
N ALA A 747 -12.48 30.26 11.26
CA ALA A 747 -12.65 31.70 10.99
C ALA A 747 -11.44 32.35 10.35
N LEU A 748 -10.22 32.03 10.82
CA LEU A 748 -8.97 32.57 10.26
C LEU A 748 -8.71 32.00 8.87
N TYR A 749 -8.80 30.68 8.70
CA TYR A 749 -8.64 30.00 7.41
C TYR A 749 -9.56 30.60 6.35
N LEU A 750 -10.84 30.76 6.64
CA LEU A 750 -11.83 31.32 5.71
C LEU A 750 -11.61 32.82 5.42
N ALA A 751 -10.94 33.54 6.32
CA ALA A 751 -10.58 34.96 6.09
C ALA A 751 -9.38 35.08 5.14
N GLU A 752 -8.47 34.14 5.16
CA GLU A 752 -7.28 34.10 4.29
C GLU A 752 -7.58 33.65 2.86
N GLN A 753 -8.69 32.94 2.66
CA GLN A 753 -9.20 32.51 1.35
C GLN A 753 -9.91 33.62 0.54
N LYS A 754 -10.24 34.76 1.19
CA LYS A 754 -10.88 35.94 0.54
C LYS A 754 -9.87 36.95 0.02
#